data_cbb487913966be6d17c9b949e37067d1
#
_entry.id   cbb487913966be6d17c9b949e37067d1
#
_cell.length_a   1.000
_cell.length_b   1.000
_cell.length_c   1.000
_cell.angle_alpha   90.00
_cell.angle_beta   90.00
_cell.angle_gamma   90.00
#
_symmetry.space_group_name_H-M   'P 1'
#
loop_
_entity.id
_entity.type
_entity.pdbx_description
1 polymer ?
#
loop_
_entity_poly.entity_id
_entity_poly.type
_entity_poly.pdbx_seq_one_letter_code
_entity_poly.pdbx_strand_id
1 'polypeptide(L)'
;MELQGSKGIEPLGETVNITELAAADDGLYTLTVRINGEAAGTLCVAQSENLSALYITSEDPSAQGRAFVDAGDANAAAQLLLADRDGNAVCDGVRTQLRACGSTDPAAAGKRSYQLRLDQACDLAACGEAAERWTLLACCDDATLLHDKLFRELAVSLGMPYTPAADWVDLYYDGVYRGTYLVSETNAVGSAGVDITGMETAYAAVNADYGSNMTTAAAENRYGRTYRYTAGLTEPADITGGYLLARSDTAQAKQDAANGFVTARGCAMNVQSPAWCGRDAMAYISEYYQAFEDAVYAQDAAGNYTGYNAETGKYYYEYCDLTSLVQVYLLQRLAADACAVGVSLSFYKDAGGLLYAGPVSDMELACGDIGADDDFDGGRYLVSALLQIPGFRAAVGNYCHDTFLAQAQRLVGDGGRVMTGGAHLSASAAMNDRLWPLIRAGDRAWPTGTTYADTVADMDAWLTARIAHLRAAYAHTWDAGVVTREPTCTSTGTRVYTSDAGETMTETIPARAHAPEALPAVAATCTTPGLTEGSRCALCGEVLTAQETIPAAHRYVNGVCTVCGARDPVSAPCPGGKACPGSRFTDMPPASNWAHNAIDFTVAHKLFAGTSDTTFEPSARLTRAMIVMILYRLEGEPAAAESAFTDVRSGAWYAGAIGWAAGSGIVNGVGGGRFDPNGLATREQTAAILYRYARFKGCDLDACGDLSAFADAGSVSAFALAPMTWAVGERLISGNAIGGRTLLDPQGVTTRAQFATIMMRYILNVVQPVPEP
;
A
#
# COMPACT_ATOMS: atom_id res chain seq x y z
N MET A 1 56.73 16.25 18.02
CA MET A 1 55.46 15.63 17.65
C MET A 1 55.67 14.12 17.75
N GLU A 2 55.19 13.45 18.82
CA GLU A 2 55.19 12.00 18.89
C GLU A 2 53.99 11.51 18.11
N LEU A 3 54.20 10.76 17.06
CA LEU A 3 53.18 9.99 16.40
C LEU A 3 52.89 8.77 17.29
N GLN A 4 51.96 8.84 18.19
CA GLN A 4 51.45 7.66 18.86
C GLN A 4 50.59 6.86 17.88
N GLY A 5 51.18 5.81 17.33
CA GLY A 5 50.46 4.81 16.56
C GLY A 5 49.66 3.90 17.47
N SER A 6 48.47 3.48 16.99
CA SER A 6 47.63 2.50 17.59
C SER A 6 48.29 1.15 17.83
N LYS A 7 47.71 0.38 18.73
CA LYS A 7 48.10 -0.98 19.16
C LYS A 7 48.77 -1.84 18.09
N GLY A 8 50.00 -2.21 18.33
CA GLY A 8 50.71 -3.26 17.60
C GLY A 8 51.97 -2.79 16.85
N ILE A 9 52.32 -1.52 16.92
CA ILE A 9 53.65 -1.10 16.52
C ILE A 9 54.56 -1.33 17.75
N GLU A 10 55.30 -2.44 17.77
CA GLU A 10 56.45 -2.52 18.62
C GLU A 10 57.31 -1.26 18.29
N PRO A 11 57.89 -0.62 19.31
CA PRO A 11 58.81 0.48 19.03
C PRO A 11 59.88 -0.09 18.12
N LEU A 12 59.80 0.28 16.83
CA LEU A 12 60.91 0.08 15.93
C LEU A 12 62.08 0.75 16.65
N GLY A 13 63.14 0.04 16.97
CA GLY A 13 64.36 0.59 17.52
C GLY A 13 65.03 1.55 16.54
N GLU A 14 64.32 2.26 15.75
CA GLU A 14 64.65 3.10 14.63
C GLU A 14 64.22 4.53 14.91
N THR A 15 65.10 5.46 14.68
CA THR A 15 64.79 6.89 14.88
C THR A 15 63.95 7.40 13.72
N VAL A 16 62.68 7.69 13.99
CA VAL A 16 61.82 8.39 13.03
C VAL A 16 62.10 9.89 13.17
N ASN A 17 62.75 10.49 12.20
CA ASN A 17 62.98 11.93 12.14
C ASN A 17 61.98 12.57 11.17
N ILE A 18 61.18 13.51 11.66
CA ILE A 18 60.38 14.41 10.85
C ILE A 18 61.28 15.63 10.58
N THR A 19 61.92 15.63 9.43
CA THR A 19 62.80 16.75 9.02
C THR A 19 62.24 17.35 7.75
N GLU A 20 61.92 18.57 7.76
CA GLU A 20 61.39 19.44 6.70
C GLU A 20 59.86 19.57 6.78
N LEU A 21 59.44 20.55 7.55
CA LEU A 21 58.17 21.20 7.39
C LEU A 21 58.33 22.26 6.29
N ALA A 22 58.07 21.92 5.06
CA ALA A 22 58.03 22.92 3.99
C ALA A 22 56.59 23.49 4.00
N ALA A 23 56.45 24.71 4.54
CA ALA A 23 55.22 25.47 4.36
C ALA A 23 55.10 25.87 2.88
N ALA A 24 54.10 25.37 2.18
CA ALA A 24 53.67 26.03 0.97
C ALA A 24 52.96 27.34 1.37
N ASP A 25 53.01 28.36 0.48
CA ASP A 25 52.34 29.66 0.69
C ASP A 25 50.81 29.56 0.87
N ASP A 26 50.31 28.36 0.88
CA ASP A 26 48.90 28.00 0.87
C ASP A 26 48.38 27.42 2.20
N GLY A 27 49.19 27.35 3.25
CA GLY A 27 48.77 26.75 4.55
C GLY A 27 48.79 25.23 4.58
N LEU A 28 49.12 24.57 3.46
CA LEU A 28 49.43 23.17 3.43
C LEU A 28 50.91 22.94 3.78
N TYR A 29 51.18 21.94 4.58
CA TYR A 29 52.50 21.52 4.96
C TYR A 29 52.82 20.16 4.37
N THR A 30 53.96 20.02 3.71
CA THR A 30 54.44 18.70 3.31
C THR A 30 55.47 18.24 4.34
N LEU A 31 55.14 17.15 5.02
CA LEU A 31 56.04 16.47 5.95
C LEU A 31 56.73 15.33 5.24
N THR A 32 58.07 15.35 5.18
CA THR A 32 58.82 14.19 4.72
C THR A 32 59.16 13.33 5.92
N VAL A 33 58.56 12.12 5.94
CA VAL A 33 58.89 11.11 6.97
C VAL A 33 60.14 10.38 6.53
N ARG A 34 61.18 10.43 7.36
CA ARG A 34 62.44 9.70 7.15
C ARG A 34 62.59 8.62 8.22
N ILE A 35 62.87 7.42 7.77
CA ILE A 35 63.21 6.29 8.66
C ILE A 35 64.69 6.03 8.45
N ASN A 36 65.51 6.10 9.54
CA ASN A 36 66.94 5.95 9.50
C ASN A 36 67.68 6.89 8.51
N GLY A 37 67.09 8.07 8.31
CA GLY A 37 67.65 9.09 7.43
C GLY A 37 67.22 8.98 5.95
N GLU A 38 66.59 7.93 5.54
CA GLU A 38 66.01 7.75 4.21
C GLU A 38 64.55 8.18 4.16
N ALA A 39 64.14 8.87 3.08
CA ALA A 39 62.76 9.29 2.90
C ALA A 39 61.85 8.05 2.72
N ALA A 40 61.00 7.80 3.69
CA ALA A 40 60.03 6.71 3.67
C ALA A 40 58.68 7.10 3.08
N GLY A 41 58.37 8.42 3.04
CA GLY A 41 57.12 8.93 2.48
C GLY A 41 56.94 10.41 2.74
N THR A 42 55.93 11.00 2.14
CA THR A 42 55.49 12.38 2.39
C THR A 42 54.07 12.40 2.87
N LEU A 43 53.77 13.20 3.90
CA LEU A 43 52.41 13.46 4.40
C LEU A 43 52.08 14.92 4.05
N CYS A 44 50.93 15.14 3.47
CA CYS A 44 50.37 16.48 3.34
C CYS A 44 49.47 16.73 4.55
N VAL A 45 49.79 17.74 5.32
CA VAL A 45 49.00 18.12 6.51
C VAL A 45 48.52 19.55 6.36
N ALA A 46 47.30 19.79 6.83
CA ALA A 46 46.70 21.11 6.90
C ALA A 46 46.78 21.66 8.33
N GLN A 47 46.97 22.95 8.47
CA GLN A 47 46.84 23.58 9.75
C GLN A 47 45.33 23.76 10.03
N SER A 48 44.77 22.95 10.92
CA SER A 48 43.40 23.10 11.44
C SER A 48 43.46 23.07 12.95
N GLU A 49 43.02 24.15 13.57
CA GLU A 49 42.97 24.27 15.04
C GLU A 49 41.57 24.06 15.58
N ASN A 50 40.54 23.97 14.73
CA ASN A 50 39.16 24.06 15.13
C ASN A 50 38.31 22.81 14.83
N LEU A 51 38.76 21.92 13.97
CA LEU A 51 38.02 20.71 13.57
C LEU A 51 38.73 19.45 14.05
N SER A 52 37.91 18.41 14.28
CA SER A 52 38.41 17.06 14.41
C SER A 52 39.01 16.57 13.09
N ALA A 53 40.03 15.72 13.15
CA ALA A 53 40.68 15.14 11.97
C ALA A 53 40.27 13.65 11.85
N LEU A 54 39.70 13.29 10.72
CA LEU A 54 39.32 11.92 10.40
C LEU A 54 40.36 11.32 9.42
N TYR A 55 41.02 10.27 9.86
CA TYR A 55 41.97 9.51 9.06
C TYR A 55 41.35 8.20 8.60
N ILE A 56 41.39 8.00 7.25
CA ILE A 56 41.01 6.75 6.62
C ILE A 56 42.25 6.11 6.04
N THR A 57 42.55 4.88 6.43
CA THR A 57 43.68 4.12 5.90
C THR A 57 43.20 2.86 5.25
N SER A 58 43.37 2.72 3.94
CA SER A 58 43.01 1.51 3.20
C SER A 58 43.79 0.30 3.70
N GLU A 59 43.13 -0.86 3.86
CA GLU A 59 43.84 -2.11 4.24
C GLU A 59 44.72 -2.63 3.13
N ASP A 60 44.37 -2.39 1.85
CA ASP A 60 45.19 -2.66 0.69
C ASP A 60 45.28 -1.42 -0.21
N PRO A 61 46.15 -0.44 0.12
CA PRO A 61 46.27 0.80 -0.68
C PRO A 61 46.66 0.57 -2.13
N SER A 62 47.32 -0.55 -2.42
CA SER A 62 47.79 -0.88 -3.77
C SER A 62 46.69 -1.37 -4.70
N ALA A 63 45.70 -2.13 -4.18
CA ALA A 63 44.63 -2.74 -4.95
C ALA A 63 43.28 -2.06 -4.72
N GLN A 64 43.01 -1.63 -3.48
CA GLN A 64 41.70 -1.09 -3.05
C GLN A 64 41.89 0.26 -2.31
N GLY A 65 42.88 1.04 -2.67
CA GLY A 65 43.08 2.36 -2.12
C GLY A 65 42.03 3.37 -2.64
N ARG A 66 42.20 4.62 -2.21
CA ARG A 66 41.27 5.72 -2.53
C ARG A 66 40.88 5.79 -4.00
N ALA A 67 41.87 5.68 -4.93
CA ALA A 67 41.59 5.77 -6.37
C ALA A 67 40.60 4.66 -6.86
N PHE A 68 40.68 3.49 -6.26
CA PHE A 68 39.74 2.40 -6.54
C PHE A 68 38.32 2.76 -6.06
N VAL A 69 38.22 3.31 -4.85
CA VAL A 69 36.91 3.71 -4.27
C VAL A 69 36.31 4.87 -5.06
N ASP A 70 37.11 5.88 -5.41
CA ASP A 70 36.66 7.06 -6.17
C ASP A 70 36.20 6.72 -7.61
N ALA A 71 36.71 5.62 -8.18
CA ALA A 71 36.42 5.20 -9.54
C ALA A 71 35.08 4.47 -9.72
N GLY A 72 34.44 3.97 -8.63
CA GLY A 72 33.23 3.21 -8.76
C GLY A 72 32.50 2.96 -7.43
N ASP A 73 31.37 2.26 -7.51
CA ASP A 73 30.52 1.93 -6.35
C ASP A 73 30.99 0.69 -5.54
N ALA A 74 32.27 0.35 -5.66
CA ALA A 74 32.85 -0.81 -4.99
C ALA A 74 33.15 -0.52 -3.53
N ASN A 75 32.84 -1.48 -2.65
CA ASN A 75 33.24 -1.41 -1.25
C ASN A 75 34.74 -1.73 -1.10
N ALA A 76 35.42 -0.98 -0.25
CA ALA A 76 36.79 -1.26 0.17
C ALA A 76 36.89 -1.31 1.70
N ALA A 77 37.81 -2.15 2.20
CA ALA A 77 38.10 -2.23 3.62
C ALA A 77 39.15 -1.19 4.02
N ALA A 78 38.90 -0.51 5.13
CA ALA A 78 39.83 0.49 5.68
C ALA A 78 39.77 0.52 7.20
N GLN A 79 40.69 1.25 7.80
CA GLN A 79 40.69 1.56 9.23
C GLN A 79 40.50 3.05 9.43
N LEU A 80 39.80 3.41 10.52
CA LEU A 80 39.53 4.80 10.90
C LEU A 80 40.28 5.17 12.16
N LEU A 81 40.77 6.41 12.18
CA LEU A 81 41.16 7.13 13.37
C LEU A 81 40.50 8.50 13.35
N LEU A 82 39.68 8.80 14.36
CA LEU A 82 39.19 10.15 14.62
C LEU A 82 39.96 10.75 15.76
N ALA A 83 40.67 11.84 15.49
CA ALA A 83 41.31 12.67 16.51
C ALA A 83 40.48 13.93 16.73
N ASP A 84 40.17 14.25 18.00
CA ASP A 84 39.52 15.53 18.33
C ASP A 84 40.47 16.71 18.08
N ARG A 85 39.93 17.93 18.23
CA ARG A 85 40.73 19.17 18.04
C ARG A 85 41.91 19.32 19.00
N ASP A 86 41.91 18.60 20.12
CA ASP A 86 42.96 18.55 21.11
C ASP A 86 43.98 17.44 20.80
N GLY A 87 43.76 16.65 19.75
CA GLY A 87 44.60 15.57 19.30
C GLY A 87 44.36 14.24 20.02
N ASN A 88 43.32 14.12 20.83
CA ASN A 88 43.00 12.84 21.50
C ASN A 88 42.28 11.93 20.51
N ALA A 89 42.61 10.65 20.53
CA ALA A 89 41.91 9.65 19.75
C ALA A 89 40.51 9.38 20.33
N VAL A 90 39.46 9.69 19.57
CA VAL A 90 38.06 9.41 19.90
C VAL A 90 37.69 8.01 19.39
N CYS A 91 38.07 7.70 18.16
CA CYS A 91 38.00 6.37 17.56
C CYS A 91 39.39 5.99 17.07
N ASP A 92 39.87 4.79 17.40
CA ASP A 92 41.20 4.34 16.97
C ASP A 92 41.16 2.92 16.46
N GLY A 93 41.61 2.70 15.21
CA GLY A 93 41.70 1.37 14.59
C GLY A 93 40.36 0.71 14.28
N VAL A 94 39.27 1.47 14.26
CA VAL A 94 37.94 0.93 13.93
C VAL A 94 37.92 0.57 12.44
N ARG A 95 37.60 -0.69 12.13
CA ARG A 95 37.48 -1.14 10.74
C ARG A 95 36.18 -0.66 10.13
N THR A 96 36.24 -0.33 8.86
CA THR A 96 35.09 0.09 8.08
C THR A 96 35.06 -0.55 6.71
N GLN A 97 33.86 -0.72 6.19
CA GLN A 97 33.62 -0.85 4.75
C GLN A 97 33.18 0.51 4.24
N LEU A 98 33.90 1.05 3.25
CA LEU A 98 33.53 2.34 2.67
C LEU A 98 33.33 2.22 1.16
N ARG A 99 32.47 3.07 0.64
CA ARG A 99 32.25 3.25 -0.80
C ARG A 99 32.02 4.73 -1.11
N ALA A 100 32.38 5.16 -2.31
CA ALA A 100 31.96 6.46 -2.79
C ALA A 100 30.45 6.51 -3.02
N CYS A 101 29.84 7.66 -2.79
CA CYS A 101 28.43 7.92 -3.06
C CYS A 101 28.25 9.34 -3.62
N GLY A 102 27.01 9.69 -4.00
CA GLY A 102 26.67 11.00 -4.58
C GLY A 102 26.85 11.08 -6.09
N SER A 103 26.66 12.26 -6.66
CA SER A 103 26.71 12.50 -8.09
C SER A 103 28.06 12.11 -8.68
N THR A 104 28.03 11.42 -9.81
CA THR A 104 29.22 11.10 -10.64
C THR A 104 29.50 12.21 -11.65
N ASP A 105 28.90 13.41 -11.50
CA ASP A 105 29.12 14.50 -12.44
C ASP A 105 30.58 14.89 -12.48
N PRO A 106 31.28 14.71 -13.62
CA PRO A 106 32.68 15.09 -13.76
C PRO A 106 32.89 16.60 -13.63
N ALA A 107 31.86 17.43 -13.76
CA ALA A 107 31.91 18.87 -13.57
C ALA A 107 31.95 19.26 -12.07
N ALA A 108 31.50 18.38 -11.16
CA ALA A 108 31.66 18.59 -9.74
C ALA A 108 33.08 18.22 -9.31
N ALA A 109 33.98 19.14 -9.37
CA ALA A 109 35.28 19.30 -8.70
C ALA A 109 36.10 18.04 -8.28
N GLY A 110 35.67 16.82 -8.56
CA GLY A 110 36.40 15.59 -8.19
C GLY A 110 36.41 15.27 -6.68
N LYS A 111 35.71 15.99 -5.84
CA LYS A 111 35.54 15.71 -4.42
C LYS A 111 34.35 14.73 -4.25
N ARG A 112 34.60 13.57 -3.64
CA ARG A 112 33.59 12.49 -3.50
C ARG A 112 33.07 12.40 -2.08
N SER A 113 31.78 12.16 -1.95
CA SER A 113 31.17 11.73 -0.69
C SER A 113 31.39 10.23 -0.47
N TYR A 114 31.42 9.80 0.80
CA TYR A 114 31.65 8.40 1.15
C TYR A 114 30.63 7.90 2.14
N GLN A 115 30.16 6.66 1.97
CA GLN A 115 29.40 5.93 2.98
C GLN A 115 30.34 5.01 3.74
N LEU A 116 30.23 5.01 5.06
CA LEU A 116 31.00 4.20 5.98
C LEU A 116 30.07 3.23 6.71
N ARG A 117 30.53 1.98 6.82
CA ARG A 117 29.93 0.98 7.69
C ARG A 117 30.97 0.43 8.62
N LEU A 118 30.90 0.83 9.87
CA LEU A 118 31.85 0.45 10.92
C LEU A 118 31.53 -0.95 11.42
N ASP A 119 32.53 -1.68 11.82
CA ASP A 119 32.42 -2.98 12.51
C ASP A 119 32.12 -2.82 14.01
N GLN A 120 32.32 -1.63 14.55
CA GLN A 120 32.01 -1.21 15.90
C GLN A 120 31.42 0.20 15.89
N ALA A 121 30.32 0.42 16.58
CA ALA A 121 29.71 1.74 16.69
C ALA A 121 30.69 2.75 17.29
N CYS A 122 30.78 3.94 16.68
CA CYS A 122 31.64 5.02 17.10
C CYS A 122 30.94 6.36 16.89
N ASP A 123 31.16 7.31 17.78
CA ASP A 123 30.64 8.68 17.65
C ASP A 123 31.59 9.53 16.80
N LEU A 124 31.34 9.60 15.50
CA LEU A 124 32.15 10.39 14.57
C LEU A 124 31.77 11.87 14.52
N ALA A 125 30.61 12.24 15.05
CA ALA A 125 30.13 13.63 15.06
C ALA A 125 30.31 14.31 16.43
N ALA A 126 30.93 13.65 17.41
CA ALA A 126 31.10 14.13 18.77
C ALA A 126 29.79 14.62 19.44
N CYS A 127 28.68 13.97 19.12
CA CYS A 127 27.35 14.30 19.63
C CYS A 127 26.92 13.49 20.87
N GLY A 128 27.75 12.52 21.27
CA GLY A 128 27.50 11.62 22.41
C GLY A 128 26.77 10.33 22.05
N GLU A 129 26.43 10.12 20.78
CA GLU A 129 25.79 8.93 20.27
C GLU A 129 26.71 8.18 19.30
N ALA A 130 26.89 6.88 19.51
CA ALA A 130 27.72 6.06 18.67
C ALA A 130 26.90 5.29 17.66
N ALA A 131 27.25 5.37 16.37
CA ALA A 131 26.58 4.68 15.27
C ALA A 131 27.56 3.83 14.45
N GLU A 132 27.02 2.84 13.73
CA GLU A 132 27.80 2.00 12.82
C GLU A 132 27.78 2.54 11.36
N ARG A 133 26.87 3.42 11.02
CA ARG A 133 26.67 3.91 9.65
C ARG A 133 26.79 5.42 9.58
N TRP A 134 27.76 5.86 8.83
CA TRP A 134 28.06 7.27 8.64
C TRP A 134 28.18 7.63 7.16
N THR A 135 27.96 8.89 6.86
CA THR A 135 28.18 9.46 5.52
C THR A 135 29.13 10.64 5.67
N LEU A 136 30.17 10.70 4.87
CA LEU A 136 31.03 11.86 4.70
C LEU A 136 30.53 12.63 3.50
N LEU A 137 29.86 13.74 3.74
CA LEU A 137 29.32 14.63 2.71
C LEU A 137 30.41 15.58 2.22
N ALA A 138 30.61 15.60 0.92
CA ALA A 138 31.68 16.42 0.30
C ALA A 138 31.31 17.91 0.25
N CYS A 139 30.04 18.28 0.41
CA CYS A 139 29.51 19.65 0.32
C CYS A 139 29.98 20.36 -0.96
N CYS A 140 29.80 19.70 -2.12
CA CYS A 140 30.30 20.20 -3.40
C CYS A 140 29.54 21.40 -3.94
N ASP A 141 28.28 21.53 -3.59
CA ASP A 141 27.36 22.59 -4.02
C ASP A 141 27.20 23.71 -2.99
N ASP A 142 27.93 23.63 -1.86
CA ASP A 142 27.89 24.60 -0.77
C ASP A 142 29.28 25.21 -0.52
N ALA A 143 29.51 26.39 -1.04
CA ALA A 143 30.79 27.12 -0.83
C ALA A 143 30.99 27.62 0.60
N THR A 144 29.91 27.63 1.43
CA THR A 144 30.00 27.98 2.85
C THR A 144 30.28 26.77 3.74
N LEU A 145 30.04 25.54 3.26
CA LEU A 145 30.09 24.29 4.02
C LEU A 145 29.11 24.27 5.21
N LEU A 146 28.13 25.19 5.28
CA LEU A 146 27.26 25.41 6.43
C LEU A 146 25.83 24.87 6.22
N HIS A 147 25.35 24.79 4.96
CA HIS A 147 23.93 24.59 4.66
C HIS A 147 23.34 23.40 5.40
N ASP A 148 23.82 22.19 5.16
CA ASP A 148 23.22 20.97 5.71
C ASP A 148 23.22 20.99 7.24
N LYS A 149 24.36 21.31 7.88
CA LYS A 149 24.45 21.33 9.33
C LYS A 149 23.52 22.39 9.96
N LEU A 150 23.47 23.61 9.41
CA LEU A 150 22.63 24.68 9.94
C LEU A 150 21.14 24.33 9.91
N PHE A 151 20.66 23.76 8.81
CA PHE A 151 19.26 23.37 8.72
C PHE A 151 18.91 22.16 9.59
N ARG A 152 19.84 21.22 9.81
CA ARG A 152 19.69 20.16 10.82
C ARG A 152 19.62 20.74 12.24
N GLU A 153 20.51 21.65 12.60
CA GLU A 153 20.47 22.31 13.90
C GLU A 153 19.19 23.13 14.11
N LEU A 154 18.67 23.75 13.05
CA LEU A 154 17.37 24.40 13.10
C LEU A 154 16.27 23.37 13.32
N ALA A 155 16.26 22.24 12.61
CA ALA A 155 15.29 21.15 12.80
C ALA A 155 15.30 20.62 14.25
N VAL A 156 16.48 20.39 14.82
CA VAL A 156 16.62 20.02 16.24
C VAL A 156 16.04 21.10 17.15
N SER A 157 16.31 22.39 16.88
CA SER A 157 15.79 23.49 17.68
C SER A 157 14.27 23.66 17.59
N LEU A 158 13.66 23.16 16.52
CA LEU A 158 12.21 23.08 16.33
C LEU A 158 11.58 21.84 16.99
N GLY A 159 12.40 20.98 17.60
CA GLY A 159 11.94 19.74 18.23
C GLY A 159 11.61 18.63 17.24
N MET A 160 12.16 18.65 16.03
CA MET A 160 11.98 17.56 15.07
C MET A 160 12.82 16.35 15.52
N PRO A 161 12.16 15.21 15.82
CA PRO A 161 12.89 14.04 16.30
C PRO A 161 13.71 13.41 15.17
N TYR A 162 14.72 12.63 15.57
CA TYR A 162 15.53 11.80 14.67
C TYR A 162 16.28 12.58 13.57
N THR A 163 16.52 13.88 13.79
CA THR A 163 17.41 14.63 12.92
C THR A 163 18.82 14.06 13.06
N PRO A 164 19.47 13.55 12.00
CA PRO A 164 20.77 12.90 12.11
C PRO A 164 21.84 13.84 12.65
N ALA A 165 22.63 13.34 13.58
CA ALA A 165 23.79 14.06 14.08
C ALA A 165 24.80 14.30 12.96
N ALA A 166 25.41 15.49 12.96
CA ALA A 166 26.44 15.84 11.98
C ALA A 166 27.42 16.85 12.56
N ASP A 167 28.70 16.69 12.18
CA ASP A 167 29.73 17.68 12.47
C ASP A 167 30.80 17.73 11.38
N TRP A 168 31.58 18.77 11.35
CA TRP A 168 32.66 18.94 10.36
C TRP A 168 33.91 18.21 10.82
N VAL A 169 34.60 17.61 9.84
CA VAL A 169 35.93 16.99 10.01
C VAL A 169 36.85 17.38 8.87
N ASP A 170 38.12 17.47 9.16
CA ASP A 170 39.15 17.50 8.14
C ASP A 170 39.55 16.08 7.78
N LEU A 171 39.32 15.68 6.52
CA LEU A 171 39.52 14.31 6.06
C LEU A 171 40.93 14.09 5.52
N TYR A 172 41.59 13.05 6.02
CA TYR A 172 42.80 12.47 5.47
C TYR A 172 42.52 11.04 4.97
N TYR A 173 42.78 10.80 3.69
CA TYR A 173 42.60 9.48 3.11
C TYR A 173 43.92 8.97 2.52
N ASP A 174 44.39 7.81 3.00
CA ASP A 174 45.68 7.23 2.68
C ASP A 174 46.84 8.25 2.84
N GLY A 175 46.84 9.00 3.93
CA GLY A 175 47.84 10.00 4.26
C GLY A 175 47.73 11.32 3.48
N VAL A 176 46.72 11.50 2.64
CA VAL A 176 46.49 12.71 1.84
C VAL A 176 45.30 13.50 2.35
N TYR A 177 45.53 14.80 2.63
CA TYR A 177 44.44 15.71 2.99
C TYR A 177 43.43 15.85 1.85
N ARG A 178 42.13 15.74 2.18
CA ARG A 178 41.03 15.72 1.19
C ARG A 178 40.08 16.90 1.33
N GLY A 179 40.33 17.78 2.28
CA GLY A 179 39.48 18.92 2.58
C GLY A 179 38.50 18.65 3.73
N THR A 180 37.65 19.60 3.95
CA THR A 180 36.62 19.58 4.98
C THR A 180 35.40 18.80 4.50
N TYR A 181 34.90 17.90 5.34
CA TYR A 181 33.71 17.09 5.09
C TYR A 181 32.71 17.29 6.24
N LEU A 182 31.46 17.18 5.94
CA LEU A 182 30.43 17.01 6.99
C LEU A 182 30.25 15.50 7.24
N VAL A 183 30.69 15.02 8.40
CA VAL A 183 30.36 13.66 8.84
C VAL A 183 28.95 13.66 9.40
N SER A 184 28.10 12.81 8.85
CA SER A 184 26.69 12.72 9.21
C SER A 184 26.33 11.28 9.48
N GLU A 185 25.58 11.07 10.53
CA GLU A 185 24.90 9.81 10.73
C GLU A 185 23.97 9.51 9.54
N THR A 186 23.94 8.25 9.10
CA THR A 186 23.06 7.84 8.01
C THR A 186 21.65 7.63 8.53
N ASN A 187 20.65 8.19 7.85
CA ASN A 187 19.25 7.91 8.15
C ASN A 187 18.99 6.40 8.11
N ALA A 188 18.80 5.81 9.28
CA ALA A 188 18.53 4.39 9.44
C ALA A 188 17.59 4.18 10.64
N VAL A 189 16.79 3.11 10.60
CA VAL A 189 15.96 2.73 11.75
C VAL A 189 16.84 2.05 12.79
N GLY A 190 16.78 2.52 14.04
CA GLY A 190 17.52 1.99 15.17
C GLY A 190 17.70 3.02 16.27
N SER A 191 18.21 2.61 17.43
CA SER A 191 18.37 3.46 18.61
C SER A 191 19.34 4.65 18.42
N ALA A 192 20.25 4.55 17.46
CA ALA A 192 21.19 5.61 17.09
C ALA A 192 20.71 6.43 15.88
N GLY A 193 19.46 6.29 15.43
CA GLY A 193 18.90 6.99 14.30
C GLY A 193 17.42 7.23 14.49
N VAL A 194 16.60 6.79 13.55
CA VAL A 194 15.13 6.83 13.66
C VAL A 194 14.68 5.72 14.59
N ASP A 195 14.49 6.05 15.88
CA ASP A 195 14.14 5.10 16.94
C ASP A 195 12.65 4.74 16.90
N ILE A 196 12.32 3.88 15.96
CA ILE A 196 11.00 3.29 15.75
C ILE A 196 11.12 1.76 15.71
N THR A 197 10.00 1.08 15.63
CA THR A 197 9.94 -0.39 15.55
C THR A 197 10.95 -0.96 14.55
N GLY A 198 11.85 -1.83 15.01
CA GLY A 198 12.88 -2.45 14.17
C GLY A 198 12.35 -3.55 13.26
N MET A 199 11.75 -3.20 12.14
CA MET A 199 11.15 -4.15 11.20
C MET A 199 12.19 -5.13 10.62
N GLU A 200 13.43 -4.69 10.37
CA GLU A 200 14.51 -5.57 9.91
C GLU A 200 14.80 -6.68 10.91
N THR A 201 14.86 -6.35 12.20
CA THR A 201 15.02 -7.31 13.29
C THR A 201 13.83 -8.27 13.35
N ALA A 202 12.61 -7.76 13.18
CA ALA A 202 11.40 -8.57 13.17
C ALA A 202 11.38 -9.55 11.97
N TYR A 203 11.81 -9.12 10.78
CA TYR A 203 11.95 -10.01 9.62
C TYR A 203 13.04 -11.06 9.84
N ALA A 204 14.20 -10.68 10.37
CA ALA A 204 15.30 -11.60 10.66
C ALA A 204 14.92 -12.66 11.68
N ALA A 205 14.03 -12.34 12.62
CA ALA A 205 13.55 -13.30 13.63
C ALA A 205 12.69 -14.43 13.03
N VAL A 206 12.00 -14.19 11.91
CA VAL A 206 11.10 -15.17 11.27
C VAL A 206 11.61 -15.69 9.93
N ASN A 207 12.75 -15.18 9.43
CA ASN A 207 13.38 -15.58 8.18
C ASN A 207 14.88 -15.79 8.39
N ALA A 208 15.33 -17.04 8.46
CA ALA A 208 16.73 -17.38 8.75
C ALA A 208 17.74 -16.81 7.73
N ASP A 209 17.33 -16.67 6.47
CA ASP A 209 18.17 -16.18 5.37
C ASP A 209 17.93 -14.70 5.04
N TYR A 210 17.35 -13.92 5.97
CA TYR A 210 17.07 -12.51 5.75
C TYR A 210 18.35 -11.73 5.36
N GLY A 211 18.24 -10.98 4.26
CA GLY A 211 19.39 -10.24 3.72
C GLY A 211 20.33 -11.04 2.81
N SER A 212 20.09 -12.36 2.64
CA SER A 212 20.92 -13.22 1.78
C SER A 212 20.13 -13.71 0.57
N ASN A 213 20.65 -13.48 -0.64
CA ASN A 213 20.04 -13.93 -1.90
C ASN A 213 18.57 -13.51 -2.11
N MET A 214 18.23 -12.31 -1.67
CA MET A 214 16.87 -11.79 -1.79
C MET A 214 16.50 -11.54 -3.25
N THR A 215 15.28 -11.88 -3.62
CA THR A 215 14.72 -11.62 -4.97
C THR A 215 13.54 -10.68 -4.87
N THR A 216 13.44 -9.76 -5.83
CA THR A 216 12.34 -8.80 -5.89
C THR A 216 11.23 -9.26 -6.84
N ALA A 217 10.00 -8.94 -6.51
CA ALA A 217 8.82 -9.14 -7.34
C ALA A 217 7.97 -7.87 -7.33
N ALA A 218 6.97 -7.82 -8.19
CA ALA A 218 6.01 -6.72 -8.25
C ALA A 218 4.58 -7.24 -8.10
N ALA A 219 3.71 -6.44 -7.49
CA ALA A 219 2.29 -6.69 -7.36
C ALA A 219 1.51 -5.38 -7.45
N GLU A 220 0.19 -5.47 -7.46
CA GLU A 220 -0.69 -4.31 -7.36
C GLU A 220 -1.38 -4.30 -6.00
N ASN A 221 -1.51 -3.12 -5.39
CA ASN A 221 -2.28 -2.91 -4.18
C ASN A 221 -3.78 -2.78 -4.49
N ARG A 222 -4.64 -2.61 -3.48
CA ARG A 222 -6.10 -2.49 -3.64
C ARG A 222 -6.53 -1.32 -4.54
N TYR A 223 -5.67 -0.31 -4.72
CA TYR A 223 -5.91 0.83 -5.60
C TYR A 223 -5.40 0.59 -7.04
N GLY A 224 -4.96 -0.64 -7.39
CA GLY A 224 -4.38 -0.98 -8.68
C GLY A 224 -3.04 -0.29 -8.95
N ARG A 225 -2.25 0.01 -7.90
CA ARG A 225 -0.94 0.65 -8.00
C ARG A 225 0.16 -0.36 -7.79
N THR A 226 1.14 -0.31 -8.68
CA THR A 226 2.28 -1.22 -8.63
C THR A 226 3.19 -0.90 -7.45
N TYR A 227 3.55 -1.92 -6.70
CA TYR A 227 4.61 -1.90 -5.69
C TYR A 227 5.60 -3.05 -5.91
N ARG A 228 6.83 -2.86 -5.46
CA ARG A 228 7.89 -3.86 -5.47
C ARG A 228 8.14 -4.35 -4.05
N TYR A 229 8.35 -5.64 -3.91
CA TYR A 229 8.54 -6.32 -2.63
C TYR A 229 9.56 -7.45 -2.75
N THR A 230 10.07 -7.92 -1.63
CA THR A 230 10.96 -9.08 -1.57
C THR A 230 10.14 -10.37 -1.50
N ALA A 231 10.30 -11.22 -2.51
CA ALA A 231 9.57 -12.47 -2.60
C ALA A 231 10.10 -13.53 -1.63
N GLY A 232 9.18 -14.35 -1.12
CA GLY A 232 9.52 -15.51 -0.29
C GLY A 232 9.74 -15.22 1.20
N LEU A 233 9.57 -13.97 1.63
CA LEU A 233 9.63 -13.63 3.06
C LEU A 233 8.34 -14.03 3.78
N THR A 234 8.51 -14.56 4.99
CA THR A 234 7.44 -14.68 5.98
C THR A 234 7.26 -13.34 6.67
N GLU A 235 6.03 -12.84 6.75
CA GLU A 235 5.73 -11.57 7.39
C GLU A 235 5.88 -11.65 8.92
N PRO A 236 6.38 -10.59 9.56
CA PRO A 236 6.29 -10.43 11.00
C PRO A 236 4.83 -10.33 11.46
N ALA A 237 4.59 -10.56 12.77
CA ALA A 237 3.24 -10.49 13.33
C ALA A 237 2.61 -9.08 13.26
N ASP A 238 3.43 -8.02 13.34
CA ASP A 238 3.00 -6.63 13.18
C ASP A 238 3.76 -6.00 12.00
N ILE A 239 3.01 -5.57 10.99
CA ILE A 239 3.50 -4.89 9.79
C ILE A 239 3.04 -3.43 9.73
N THR A 240 2.49 -2.89 10.83
CA THR A 240 1.87 -1.56 10.81
C THR A 240 2.85 -0.40 10.96
N GLY A 241 4.13 -0.68 11.16
CA GLY A 241 5.17 0.34 11.32
C GLY A 241 6.58 -0.18 11.16
N GLY A 242 7.56 0.65 11.50
CA GLY A 242 8.98 0.37 11.28
C GLY A 242 9.46 0.77 9.89
N TYR A 243 8.74 1.70 9.23
CA TYR A 243 9.05 2.15 7.88
C TYR A 243 9.77 3.49 7.88
N LEU A 244 10.84 3.54 7.08
CA LEU A 244 11.47 4.79 6.64
C LEU A 244 11.30 4.89 5.12
N LEU A 245 10.65 5.94 4.66
CA LEU A 245 10.31 6.17 3.27
C LEU A 245 11.07 7.38 2.75
N ALA A 246 11.56 7.32 1.53
CA ALA A 246 12.13 8.47 0.84
C ALA A 246 11.49 8.60 -0.55
N ARG A 247 11.19 9.83 -0.94
CA ARG A 247 10.76 10.13 -2.29
C ARG A 247 11.95 9.99 -3.26
N SER A 248 11.67 9.48 -4.44
CA SER A 248 12.67 9.38 -5.51
C SER A 248 12.04 9.78 -6.84
N ASP A 249 12.60 10.79 -7.48
CA ASP A 249 12.10 11.28 -8.77
C ASP A 249 12.91 10.79 -9.97
N THR A 250 14.07 10.15 -9.75
CA THR A 250 14.88 9.65 -10.87
C THR A 250 14.29 8.36 -11.43
N ALA A 251 14.26 8.24 -12.76
CA ALA A 251 13.79 7.02 -13.44
C ALA A 251 14.64 5.80 -13.04
N GLN A 252 15.90 6.00 -12.72
CA GLN A 252 16.84 4.96 -12.30
C GLN A 252 16.49 4.45 -10.90
N ALA A 253 16.28 5.35 -9.94
CA ALA A 253 15.87 4.96 -8.58
C ALA A 253 14.51 4.26 -8.52
N LYS A 254 13.61 4.51 -9.51
CA LYS A 254 12.37 3.77 -9.66
C LYS A 254 12.58 2.31 -10.03
N GLN A 255 13.68 1.99 -10.72
CA GLN A 255 14.01 0.63 -11.18
C GLN A 255 14.89 -0.13 -10.19
N ASP A 256 15.76 0.57 -9.47
CA ASP A 256 16.81 -0.03 -8.64
C ASP A 256 16.38 -0.31 -7.20
N ALA A 257 15.32 0.33 -6.72
CA ALA A 257 14.82 0.06 -5.38
C ALA A 257 14.30 -1.38 -5.23
N ALA A 258 14.85 -2.11 -4.27
CA ALA A 258 14.39 -3.45 -3.94
C ALA A 258 12.92 -3.44 -3.47
N ASN A 259 12.55 -2.41 -2.71
CA ASN A 259 11.20 -2.17 -2.19
C ASN A 259 10.79 -0.73 -2.49
N GLY A 260 9.60 -0.55 -3.02
CA GLY A 260 9.07 0.77 -3.32
C GLY A 260 7.73 0.70 -4.03
N PHE A 261 7.08 1.84 -4.15
CA PHE A 261 5.77 1.95 -4.81
C PHE A 261 5.63 3.27 -5.55
N VAL A 262 4.68 3.32 -6.47
CA VAL A 262 4.34 4.53 -7.21
C VAL A 262 2.89 4.90 -6.89
N THR A 263 2.67 6.14 -6.44
CA THR A 263 1.34 6.63 -6.09
C THR A 263 0.47 6.91 -7.31
N ALA A 264 -0.81 7.19 -7.10
CA ALA A 264 -1.75 7.56 -8.16
C ALA A 264 -1.32 8.81 -8.93
N ARG A 265 -0.55 9.69 -8.29
CA ARG A 265 -0.02 10.94 -8.90
C ARG A 265 1.38 10.78 -9.47
N GLY A 266 1.86 9.54 -9.56
CA GLY A 266 3.14 9.22 -10.18
C GLY A 266 4.35 9.49 -9.29
N CYS A 267 4.14 9.79 -7.99
CA CYS A 267 5.24 9.92 -7.06
C CYS A 267 5.84 8.55 -6.73
N ALA A 268 7.14 8.41 -6.90
CA ALA A 268 7.86 7.21 -6.51
C ALA A 268 8.35 7.33 -5.07
N MET A 269 8.02 6.34 -4.25
CA MET A 269 8.45 6.21 -2.86
C MET A 269 9.28 4.94 -2.71
N ASN A 270 10.49 5.09 -2.19
CA ASN A 270 11.36 3.98 -1.83
C ASN A 270 11.25 3.70 -0.34
N VAL A 271 11.16 2.43 0.04
CA VAL A 271 11.26 1.99 1.42
C VAL A 271 12.74 1.78 1.72
N GLN A 272 13.33 2.68 2.50
CA GLN A 272 14.73 2.62 2.92
C GLN A 272 14.93 1.65 4.08
N SER A 273 13.94 1.56 4.97
CA SER A 273 13.87 0.57 6.02
C SER A 273 12.43 0.05 6.12
N PRO A 274 12.24 -1.29 6.22
CA PRO A 274 13.28 -2.34 6.14
C PRO A 274 13.89 -2.46 4.74
N ALA A 275 15.16 -2.83 4.67
CA ALA A 275 15.88 -3.01 3.40
C ALA A 275 15.26 -4.07 2.49
N TRP A 276 14.66 -5.09 3.11
CA TRP A 276 13.93 -6.17 2.44
C TRP A 276 12.54 -6.29 3.08
N CYS A 277 11.51 -6.04 2.31
CA CYS A 277 10.12 -5.94 2.78
C CYS A 277 9.24 -6.95 2.04
N GLY A 278 8.46 -7.72 2.78
CA GLY A 278 7.56 -8.73 2.22
C GLY A 278 6.35 -8.12 1.52
N ARG A 279 5.52 -8.99 0.96
CA ARG A 279 4.39 -8.60 0.13
C ARG A 279 3.32 -7.82 0.88
N ASP A 280 2.91 -8.33 2.04
CA ASP A 280 1.76 -7.77 2.77
C ASP A 280 2.15 -6.46 3.46
N ALA A 281 3.40 -6.37 3.97
CA ALA A 281 3.94 -5.13 4.53
C ALA A 281 4.08 -4.03 3.46
N MET A 282 4.55 -4.38 2.24
CA MET A 282 4.60 -3.43 1.12
C MET A 282 3.21 -3.02 0.62
N ALA A 283 2.24 -3.94 0.59
CA ALA A 283 0.86 -3.60 0.29
C ALA A 283 0.32 -2.60 1.33
N TYR A 284 0.49 -2.90 2.63
CA TYR A 284 0.05 -2.05 3.73
C TYR A 284 0.60 -0.62 3.63
N ILE A 285 1.93 -0.46 3.52
CA ILE A 285 2.52 0.88 3.53
C ILE A 285 2.18 1.68 2.26
N SER A 286 2.11 1.01 1.10
CA SER A 286 1.71 1.64 -0.16
C SER A 286 0.25 2.11 -0.13
N GLU A 287 -0.65 1.34 0.48
CA GLU A 287 -2.07 1.69 0.64
C GLU A 287 -2.26 2.80 1.67
N TYR A 288 -1.52 2.74 2.79
CA TYR A 288 -1.57 3.78 3.81
C TYR A 288 -1.12 5.14 3.25
N TYR A 289 -0.01 5.16 2.52
CA TYR A 289 0.51 6.37 1.90
C TYR A 289 -0.42 6.88 0.79
N GLN A 290 -1.00 5.98 -0.02
CA GLN A 290 -1.98 6.35 -1.03
C GLN A 290 -3.22 7.00 -0.41
N ALA A 291 -3.74 6.43 0.68
CA ALA A 291 -4.88 7.01 1.39
C ALA A 291 -4.57 8.40 1.98
N PHE A 292 -3.35 8.62 2.46
CA PHE A 292 -2.85 9.95 2.86
C PHE A 292 -2.82 10.91 1.67
N GLU A 293 -2.19 10.52 0.56
CA GLU A 293 -2.12 11.34 -0.66
C GLU A 293 -3.52 11.70 -1.16
N ASP A 294 -4.45 10.75 -1.18
CA ASP A 294 -5.82 10.96 -1.61
C ASP A 294 -6.58 11.93 -0.71
N ALA A 295 -6.31 11.90 0.62
CA ALA A 295 -6.84 12.90 1.53
C ALA A 295 -6.33 14.31 1.21
N VAL A 296 -5.01 14.47 0.99
CA VAL A 296 -4.39 15.76 0.67
C VAL A 296 -4.97 16.37 -0.60
N TYR A 297 -5.20 15.55 -1.63
CA TYR A 297 -5.67 16.03 -2.94
C TYR A 297 -7.20 15.98 -3.11
N ALA A 298 -7.94 15.58 -2.07
CA ALA A 298 -9.40 15.52 -2.12
C ALA A 298 -10.02 16.91 -2.35
N GLN A 299 -10.97 16.99 -3.25
CA GLN A 299 -11.70 18.22 -3.57
C GLN A 299 -13.20 18.01 -3.44
N ASP A 300 -13.92 19.08 -3.07
CA ASP A 300 -15.37 19.12 -3.13
C ASP A 300 -15.88 19.35 -4.58
N ALA A 301 -17.19 19.36 -4.75
CA ALA A 301 -17.81 19.58 -6.08
C ALA A 301 -17.53 20.98 -6.68
N ALA A 302 -17.06 21.92 -5.86
CA ALA A 302 -16.66 23.26 -6.29
C ALA A 302 -15.16 23.36 -6.60
N GLY A 303 -14.39 22.28 -6.37
CA GLY A 303 -12.96 22.22 -6.59
C GLY A 303 -12.12 22.71 -5.41
N ASN A 304 -12.72 22.96 -4.24
CA ASN A 304 -11.99 23.35 -3.05
C ASN A 304 -11.32 22.10 -2.40
N TYR A 305 -10.08 22.24 -2.01
CA TYR A 305 -9.37 21.18 -1.29
C TYR A 305 -9.92 21.01 0.12
N THR A 306 -10.32 19.79 0.46
CA THR A 306 -10.97 19.46 1.74
C THR A 306 -10.02 18.77 2.74
N GLY A 307 -8.95 18.20 2.25
CA GLY A 307 -8.04 17.40 3.09
C GLY A 307 -8.65 16.11 3.64
N TYR A 308 -9.77 15.64 3.09
CA TYR A 308 -10.56 14.54 3.63
C TYR A 308 -10.76 13.41 2.62
N ASN A 309 -10.29 12.23 2.95
CA ASN A 309 -10.50 11.01 2.15
C ASN A 309 -11.89 10.44 2.45
N ALA A 310 -12.80 10.54 1.48
CA ALA A 310 -14.19 10.08 1.64
C ALA A 310 -14.32 8.55 1.69
N GLU A 311 -13.37 7.80 1.12
CA GLU A 311 -13.37 6.33 1.17
C GLU A 311 -13.11 5.81 2.58
N THR A 312 -12.15 6.41 3.28
CA THR A 312 -11.73 5.98 4.61
C THR A 312 -12.35 6.78 5.74
N GLY A 313 -12.95 7.93 5.44
CA GLY A 313 -13.56 8.82 6.43
C GLY A 313 -12.54 9.59 7.29
N LYS A 314 -11.31 9.80 6.81
CA LYS A 314 -10.22 10.42 7.55
C LYS A 314 -9.68 11.67 6.88
N TYR A 315 -9.25 12.63 7.70
CA TYR A 315 -8.48 13.77 7.24
C TYR A 315 -6.99 13.43 7.06
N TYR A 316 -6.26 14.21 6.25
CA TYR A 316 -4.82 14.03 6.01
C TYR A 316 -3.98 14.02 7.30
N TYR A 317 -4.35 14.80 8.32
CA TYR A 317 -3.68 14.85 9.62
C TYR A 317 -4.00 13.64 10.53
N GLU A 318 -4.91 12.76 10.13
CA GLU A 318 -5.16 11.46 10.76
C GLU A 318 -4.32 10.34 10.14
N TYR A 319 -3.56 10.66 9.10
CA TYR A 319 -2.55 9.79 8.50
C TYR A 319 -1.14 10.27 8.76
N CYS A 320 -0.91 11.58 8.73
CA CYS A 320 0.40 12.19 8.91
C CYS A 320 0.34 13.30 9.97
N ASP A 321 1.34 13.34 10.83
CA ASP A 321 1.42 14.37 11.88
C ASP A 321 1.47 15.77 11.27
N LEU A 322 0.53 16.62 11.67
CA LEU A 322 0.37 17.97 11.14
C LEU A 322 1.59 18.84 11.46
N THR A 323 2.14 18.72 12.66
CA THR A 323 3.27 19.56 13.11
C THR A 323 4.50 19.26 12.28
N SER A 324 4.81 17.98 12.03
CA SER A 324 5.95 17.58 11.22
C SER A 324 5.84 18.05 9.75
N LEU A 325 4.63 18.02 9.18
CA LEU A 325 4.36 18.56 7.84
C LEU A 325 4.61 20.06 7.78
N VAL A 326 4.14 20.81 8.79
CA VAL A 326 4.35 22.27 8.88
C VAL A 326 5.84 22.60 9.07
N GLN A 327 6.54 21.86 9.93
CA GLN A 327 7.97 22.06 10.20
C GLN A 327 8.82 21.84 8.95
N VAL A 328 8.63 20.70 8.25
CA VAL A 328 9.35 20.41 7.00
C VAL A 328 9.05 21.47 5.94
N TYR A 329 7.78 21.85 5.79
CA TYR A 329 7.41 22.90 4.84
C TYR A 329 8.12 24.23 5.13
N LEU A 330 8.14 24.71 6.39
CA LEU A 330 8.76 25.96 6.75
C LEU A 330 10.29 25.92 6.64
N LEU A 331 10.91 24.76 6.93
CA LEU A 331 12.34 24.56 6.68
C LEU A 331 12.68 24.68 5.20
N GLN A 332 11.92 24.00 4.33
CA GLN A 332 12.10 24.09 2.88
C GLN A 332 11.81 25.50 2.36
N ARG A 333 10.81 26.16 2.92
CA ARG A 333 10.46 27.55 2.60
C ARG A 333 11.59 28.52 2.96
N LEU A 334 12.24 28.32 4.11
CA LEU A 334 13.41 29.11 4.53
C LEU A 334 14.63 28.79 3.66
N ALA A 335 14.89 27.52 3.44
CA ALA A 335 16.02 27.05 2.63
C ALA A 335 15.93 27.50 1.17
N ALA A 336 14.72 27.69 0.66
CA ALA A 336 14.46 28.02 -0.75
C ALA A 336 15.20 27.09 -1.73
N ASP A 337 15.31 25.82 -1.35
CA ASP A 337 15.98 24.80 -2.15
C ASP A 337 15.01 24.22 -3.20
N ALA A 338 15.21 24.59 -4.45
CA ALA A 338 14.38 24.15 -5.55
C ALA A 338 14.45 22.62 -5.80
N CYS A 339 15.52 21.96 -5.37
CA CYS A 339 15.69 20.52 -5.51
C CYS A 339 15.10 19.74 -4.32
N ALA A 340 15.21 20.24 -3.10
CA ALA A 340 14.72 19.57 -1.87
C ALA A 340 13.21 19.34 -1.89
N VAL A 341 12.47 20.26 -2.49
CA VAL A 341 11.00 20.16 -2.63
C VAL A 341 10.58 19.00 -3.55
N GLY A 342 11.47 18.60 -4.45
CA GLY A 342 11.22 17.52 -5.39
C GLY A 342 11.68 16.13 -4.91
N VAL A 343 12.80 16.04 -4.22
CA VAL A 343 13.55 14.78 -4.05
C VAL A 343 13.77 14.41 -2.58
N SER A 344 13.95 15.37 -1.67
CA SER A 344 14.41 15.11 -0.30
C SER A 344 13.27 14.98 0.73
N LEU A 345 12.05 14.65 0.30
CA LEU A 345 10.94 14.44 1.22
C LEU A 345 10.96 13.00 1.74
N SER A 346 11.28 12.86 3.02
CA SER A 346 11.27 11.59 3.74
C SER A 346 10.11 11.52 4.72
N PHE A 347 9.68 10.30 5.02
CA PHE A 347 8.68 10.01 6.04
C PHE A 347 9.09 8.80 6.86
N TYR A 348 8.73 8.77 8.12
CA TYR A 348 8.83 7.56 8.93
C TYR A 348 7.48 7.24 9.58
N LYS A 349 7.28 5.97 9.89
CA LYS A 349 6.04 5.49 10.52
C LYS A 349 6.36 4.38 11.51
N ASP A 350 6.02 4.61 12.76
CA ASP A 350 6.10 3.58 13.80
C ASP A 350 4.84 2.71 13.84
N ALA A 351 4.90 1.57 14.53
CA ALA A 351 3.81 0.62 14.68
C ALA A 351 2.58 1.29 15.31
N GLY A 352 1.43 1.12 14.65
CA GLY A 352 0.17 1.75 15.08
C GLY A 352 0.12 3.28 15.02
N GLY A 353 1.27 3.97 14.71
CA GLY A 353 1.39 5.41 14.66
C GLY A 353 0.99 6.05 13.32
N LEU A 354 1.10 7.36 13.26
CA LEU A 354 0.95 8.16 12.05
C LEU A 354 2.25 8.14 11.23
N LEU A 355 2.18 8.62 9.99
CA LEU A 355 3.37 9.10 9.27
C LEU A 355 3.87 10.39 9.92
N TYR A 356 5.18 10.58 9.90
CA TYR A 356 5.85 11.83 10.25
C TYR A 356 6.72 12.27 9.07
N ALA A 357 6.63 13.55 8.70
CA ALA A 357 7.52 14.14 7.70
C ALA A 357 8.90 14.35 8.31
N GLY A 358 9.95 13.90 7.64
CA GLY A 358 11.31 13.85 8.14
C GLY A 358 11.88 12.42 8.15
N PRO A 359 13.11 12.25 8.68
CA PRO A 359 14.02 13.26 9.20
C PRO A 359 14.58 14.19 8.11
N VAL A 360 15.02 15.39 8.55
CA VAL A 360 15.61 16.39 7.65
C VAL A 360 17.03 15.99 7.29
N SER A 361 17.34 15.94 6.00
CA SER A 361 18.67 15.66 5.46
C SER A 361 18.78 16.24 4.05
N ASP A 362 20.01 16.30 3.52
CA ASP A 362 20.28 16.71 2.15
C ASP A 362 19.84 18.16 1.84
N MET A 363 20.34 19.09 2.66
CA MET A 363 20.07 20.52 2.55
C MET A 363 21.26 21.28 1.88
N GLU A 364 22.12 20.56 1.16
CA GLU A 364 23.34 21.12 0.53
C GLU A 364 23.01 22.24 -0.45
N LEU A 365 21.86 22.16 -1.13
CA LEU A 365 21.43 23.14 -2.13
C LEU A 365 20.59 24.28 -1.56
N ALA A 366 20.50 24.39 -0.24
CA ALA A 366 19.81 25.49 0.41
C ALA A 366 20.43 26.86 0.09
N CYS A 367 19.65 27.92 0.23
CA CYS A 367 20.09 29.32 0.20
C CYS A 367 20.69 29.82 -1.12
N GLY A 368 20.35 29.29 -2.29
CA GLY A 368 21.09 29.70 -3.48
C GLY A 368 20.34 29.83 -4.80
N ASP A 369 19.26 29.11 -4.97
CA ASP A 369 18.63 29.00 -6.30
C ASP A 369 17.64 30.12 -6.63
N ILE A 370 17.16 30.85 -5.64
CA ILE A 370 16.18 31.94 -5.82
C ILE A 370 16.51 33.17 -4.95
N GLY A 371 15.94 34.32 -5.29
CA GLY A 371 16.08 35.54 -4.49
C GLY A 371 15.51 35.38 -3.09
N ALA A 372 16.09 36.10 -2.12
CA ALA A 372 15.66 36.02 -0.73
C ALA A 372 14.19 36.46 -0.52
N ASP A 373 13.67 37.29 -1.41
CA ASP A 373 12.31 37.83 -1.40
C ASP A 373 11.36 37.13 -2.40
N ASP A 374 11.82 36.12 -3.12
CA ASP A 374 10.98 35.35 -4.02
C ASP A 374 9.97 34.48 -3.27
N ASP A 375 8.76 34.42 -3.79
CA ASP A 375 7.70 33.56 -3.29
C ASP A 375 7.89 32.11 -3.73
N PHE A 376 8.89 31.49 -3.13
CA PHE A 376 9.08 30.05 -3.28
C PHE A 376 8.09 29.30 -2.38
N ASP A 377 7.04 28.75 -2.99
CA ASP A 377 5.96 28.04 -2.28
C ASP A 377 6.20 26.52 -2.13
N GLY A 378 7.34 26.05 -2.59
CA GLY A 378 7.64 24.62 -2.56
C GLY A 378 6.79 23.79 -3.53
N GLY A 379 6.14 24.41 -4.45
CA GLY A 379 4.97 24.11 -5.23
C GLY A 379 4.89 22.86 -6.07
N ARG A 380 5.40 21.68 -5.71
CA ARG A 380 5.29 20.55 -6.63
C ARG A 380 4.49 19.35 -6.12
N TYR A 381 4.83 18.72 -5.08
CA TYR A 381 4.15 17.49 -4.63
C TYR A 381 3.67 17.64 -3.18
N LEU A 382 2.45 17.25 -2.89
CA LEU A 382 1.74 17.42 -1.62
C LEU A 382 1.58 18.89 -1.20
N VAL A 383 2.66 19.67 -1.19
CA VAL A 383 2.71 21.04 -0.66
C VAL A 383 1.73 21.98 -1.35
N SER A 384 1.66 21.96 -2.70
CA SER A 384 0.72 22.81 -3.44
C SER A 384 -0.74 22.54 -3.09
N ALA A 385 -1.10 21.28 -2.83
CA ALA A 385 -2.43 20.89 -2.41
C ALA A 385 -2.69 21.23 -0.93
N LEU A 386 -1.74 20.95 -0.04
CA LEU A 386 -1.82 21.29 1.38
C LEU A 386 -2.05 22.80 1.58
N LEU A 387 -1.35 23.64 0.83
CA LEU A 387 -1.52 25.10 0.87
C LEU A 387 -2.89 25.60 0.38
N GLN A 388 -3.66 24.77 -0.33
CA GLN A 388 -5.05 25.11 -0.68
C GLN A 388 -6.03 24.78 0.46
N ILE A 389 -5.61 24.01 1.48
CA ILE A 389 -6.43 23.64 2.62
C ILE A 389 -6.34 24.76 3.67
N PRO A 390 -7.45 25.48 3.97
CA PRO A 390 -7.43 26.60 4.91
C PRO A 390 -6.87 26.25 6.31
N GLY A 391 -7.22 25.07 6.84
CA GLY A 391 -6.73 24.60 8.13
C GLY A 391 -5.21 24.39 8.14
N PHE A 392 -4.61 23.88 7.05
CA PHE A 392 -3.15 23.77 6.93
C PHE A 392 -2.48 25.15 6.86
N ARG A 393 -3.02 26.07 6.07
CA ARG A 393 -2.50 27.44 5.99
C ARG A 393 -2.51 28.15 7.33
N ALA A 394 -3.61 28.01 8.09
CA ALA A 394 -3.69 28.57 9.45
C ALA A 394 -2.63 27.96 10.38
N ALA A 395 -2.44 26.63 10.33
CA ALA A 395 -1.42 25.94 11.11
C ALA A 395 0.01 26.41 10.74
N VAL A 396 0.31 26.57 9.46
CA VAL A 396 1.59 27.11 8.98
C VAL A 396 1.81 28.53 9.50
N GLY A 397 0.82 29.41 9.35
CA GLY A 397 0.90 30.81 9.80
C GLY A 397 1.17 30.91 11.30
N ASN A 398 0.39 30.19 12.09
CA ASN A 398 0.54 30.19 13.54
C ASN A 398 1.89 29.62 14.00
N TYR A 399 2.29 28.46 13.46
CA TYR A 399 3.59 27.86 13.83
C TYR A 399 4.76 28.73 13.39
N CYS A 400 4.69 29.35 12.21
CA CYS A 400 5.69 30.26 11.72
C CYS A 400 5.86 31.46 12.65
N HIS A 401 4.75 32.12 13.02
CA HIS A 401 4.72 33.28 13.89
C HIS A 401 5.20 32.95 15.32
N ASP A 402 4.65 31.90 15.93
CA ASP A 402 4.82 31.63 17.36
C ASP A 402 6.12 30.91 17.69
N THR A 403 6.67 30.15 16.75
CA THR A 403 7.81 29.24 17.02
C THR A 403 8.93 29.39 16.00
N PHE A 404 8.64 29.21 14.71
CA PHE A 404 9.65 29.05 13.67
C PHE A 404 10.56 30.28 13.52
N LEU A 405 9.98 31.48 13.40
CA LEU A 405 10.73 32.73 13.20
C LEU A 405 11.68 33.04 14.36
N ALA A 406 11.31 32.68 15.58
CA ALA A 406 12.17 32.87 16.75
C ALA A 406 13.43 31.97 16.70
N GLN A 407 13.29 30.75 16.20
CA GLN A 407 14.42 29.83 16.02
C GLN A 407 15.26 30.21 14.80
N ALA A 408 14.62 30.54 13.66
CA ALA A 408 15.30 30.98 12.45
C ALA A 408 16.13 32.26 12.70
N GLN A 409 15.66 33.18 13.50
CA GLN A 409 16.40 34.42 13.85
C GLN A 409 17.74 34.16 14.54
N ARG A 410 17.92 33.00 15.20
CA ARG A 410 19.19 32.60 15.82
C ARG A 410 20.27 32.18 14.81
N LEU A 411 19.89 32.00 13.56
CA LEU A 411 20.83 31.64 12.51
C LEU A 411 21.68 32.85 12.10
N VAL A 412 21.14 34.06 12.15
CA VAL A 412 21.67 35.23 11.48
C VAL A 412 22.12 36.35 12.46
N GLY A 413 22.97 37.24 11.97
CA GLY A 413 23.55 38.35 12.70
C GLY A 413 24.89 38.01 13.37
N ASP A 414 25.57 39.02 13.97
CA ASP A 414 26.96 38.91 14.48
C ASP A 414 27.22 37.73 15.44
N GLY A 415 26.20 37.32 16.23
CA GLY A 415 26.29 36.15 17.12
C GLY A 415 25.48 34.96 16.60
N GLY A 416 24.98 35.02 15.36
CA GLY A 416 24.22 33.98 14.71
C GLY A 416 25.06 32.76 14.35
N ARG A 417 24.39 31.63 14.12
CA ARG A 417 25.09 30.36 13.81
C ARG A 417 25.81 30.40 12.47
N VAL A 418 25.35 31.18 11.49
CA VAL A 418 26.04 31.38 10.20
C VAL A 418 27.41 32.00 10.45
N MET A 419 27.46 33.16 11.13
CA MET A 419 28.72 33.88 11.37
C MET A 419 29.66 33.12 12.30
N THR A 420 29.12 32.49 13.36
CA THR A 420 29.94 31.71 14.31
C THR A 420 30.45 30.41 13.70
N GLY A 421 29.64 29.71 12.90
CA GLY A 421 30.03 28.53 12.15
C GLY A 421 31.07 28.86 11.08
N GLY A 422 30.86 29.93 10.33
CA GLY A 422 31.84 30.42 9.33
C GLY A 422 33.18 30.78 9.96
N ALA A 423 33.19 31.46 11.10
CA ALA A 423 34.42 31.74 11.83
C ALA A 423 35.09 30.44 12.32
N HIS A 424 34.32 29.47 12.79
CA HIS A 424 34.85 28.18 13.22
C HIS A 424 35.50 27.39 12.08
N LEU A 425 34.93 27.45 10.86
CA LEU A 425 35.44 26.72 9.69
C LEU A 425 36.56 27.45 8.94
N SER A 426 36.81 28.73 9.21
CA SER A 426 37.55 29.62 8.32
C SER A 426 38.93 29.08 7.87
N ALA A 427 39.68 28.44 8.75
CA ALA A 427 40.99 27.89 8.44
C ALA A 427 40.87 26.66 7.50
N SER A 428 40.02 25.70 7.85
CA SER A 428 39.77 24.46 7.07
C SER A 428 39.09 24.77 5.74
N ALA A 429 38.17 25.72 5.71
CA ALA A 429 37.49 26.16 4.49
C ALA A 429 38.43 26.81 3.49
N ALA A 430 39.36 27.64 3.96
CA ALA A 430 40.37 28.25 3.10
C ALA A 430 41.25 27.20 2.40
N MET A 431 41.56 26.11 3.08
CA MET A 431 42.32 25.00 2.48
C MET A 431 41.46 24.11 1.61
N ASN A 432 40.20 23.89 1.98
CA ASN A 432 39.22 23.20 1.14
C ASN A 432 39.08 23.92 -0.21
N ASP A 433 38.96 25.25 -0.22
CA ASP A 433 38.84 26.07 -1.43
C ASP A 433 40.06 25.93 -2.37
N ARG A 434 41.26 25.82 -1.80
CA ARG A 434 42.46 25.62 -2.59
C ARG A 434 42.55 24.24 -3.22
N LEU A 435 42.12 23.21 -2.52
CA LEU A 435 42.07 21.86 -3.06
C LEU A 435 40.95 21.70 -4.10
N TRP A 436 39.85 22.41 -3.90
CA TRP A 436 38.62 22.27 -4.66
C TRP A 436 38.11 23.60 -5.20
N PRO A 437 38.89 24.34 -6.00
CA PRO A 437 38.54 25.71 -6.42
C PRO A 437 37.26 25.75 -7.29
N LEU A 438 36.86 24.63 -7.91
CA LEU A 438 35.68 24.55 -8.76
C LEU A 438 34.37 24.54 -7.95
N ILE A 439 34.38 24.23 -6.66
CA ILE A 439 33.20 24.33 -5.79
C ILE A 439 32.66 25.76 -5.80
N ARG A 440 33.54 26.74 -5.91
CA ARG A 440 33.18 28.16 -5.95
C ARG A 440 32.89 28.70 -7.36
N ALA A 441 33.25 27.98 -8.41
CA ALA A 441 33.15 28.40 -9.80
C ALA A 441 31.91 27.84 -10.54
N GLY A 442 30.98 27.16 -9.84
CA GLY A 442 29.80 26.59 -10.45
C GLY A 442 28.87 27.65 -11.06
N ASP A 443 28.06 27.24 -12.07
CA ASP A 443 27.07 28.08 -12.79
C ASP A 443 25.96 28.64 -11.94
N ARG A 444 25.88 28.28 -10.65
CA ARG A 444 24.89 28.79 -9.70
C ARG A 444 25.32 30.19 -9.23
N ALA A 445 24.41 31.14 -9.35
CA ALA A 445 24.61 32.56 -9.05
C ALA A 445 24.97 32.89 -7.57
N TRP A 446 25.36 31.91 -6.79
CA TRP A 446 25.61 31.95 -5.37
C TRP A 446 27.02 31.41 -5.03
N PRO A 447 27.75 32.04 -4.15
CA PRO A 447 27.81 33.46 -3.81
C PRO A 447 28.86 34.22 -4.63
N THR A 448 28.69 35.51 -4.73
CA THR A 448 29.61 36.41 -5.46
C THR A 448 30.89 36.75 -4.69
N GLY A 449 31.04 36.30 -3.45
CA GLY A 449 32.15 36.59 -2.58
C GLY A 449 33.49 36.08 -3.11
N THR A 450 34.54 36.88 -2.95
CA THR A 450 35.89 36.52 -3.39
C THR A 450 36.67 35.73 -2.36
N THR A 451 36.24 35.77 -1.10
CA THR A 451 36.83 35.01 0.02
C THR A 451 35.76 34.18 0.73
N TYR A 452 36.19 33.20 1.51
CA TYR A 452 35.27 32.40 2.33
C TYR A 452 34.45 33.29 3.29
N ALA A 453 35.08 34.30 3.91
CA ALA A 453 34.41 35.23 4.80
C ALA A 453 33.31 36.06 4.10
N ASP A 454 33.56 36.50 2.85
CA ASP A 454 32.56 37.18 2.03
C ASP A 454 31.38 36.26 1.73
N THR A 455 31.64 34.99 1.41
CA THR A 455 30.63 33.97 1.14
C THR A 455 29.72 33.72 2.33
N VAL A 456 30.30 33.63 3.55
CA VAL A 456 29.55 33.48 4.80
C VAL A 456 28.70 34.73 5.08
N ALA A 457 29.26 35.92 4.85
CA ALA A 457 28.50 37.17 5.03
C ALA A 457 27.35 37.31 4.04
N ASP A 458 27.53 36.90 2.78
CA ASP A 458 26.46 36.88 1.79
C ASP A 458 25.33 35.91 2.19
N MET A 459 25.67 34.75 2.73
CA MET A 459 24.68 33.81 3.28
C MET A 459 23.90 34.42 4.44
N ASP A 460 24.58 35.05 5.39
CA ASP A 460 23.92 35.71 6.53
C ASP A 460 22.95 36.81 6.07
N ALA A 461 23.38 37.62 5.10
CA ALA A 461 22.57 38.68 4.52
C ALA A 461 21.32 38.09 3.80
N TRP A 462 21.52 37.05 3.01
CA TRP A 462 20.43 36.36 2.29
C TRP A 462 19.42 35.76 3.26
N LEU A 463 19.86 34.99 4.26
CA LEU A 463 18.98 34.41 5.29
C LEU A 463 18.27 35.49 6.09
N THR A 464 18.94 36.60 6.42
CA THR A 464 18.31 37.75 7.10
C THR A 464 17.15 38.31 6.28
N ALA A 465 17.38 38.53 4.99
CA ALA A 465 16.31 39.00 4.07
C ALA A 465 15.20 37.95 3.93
N ARG A 466 15.54 36.68 3.82
CA ARG A 466 14.57 35.56 3.71
C ARG A 466 13.71 35.44 4.97
N ILE A 467 14.27 35.55 6.15
CA ILE A 467 13.53 35.56 7.43
C ILE A 467 12.59 36.77 7.49
N ALA A 468 13.03 37.95 7.03
CA ALA A 468 12.20 39.15 6.96
C ALA A 468 11.03 38.96 5.98
N HIS A 469 11.26 38.34 4.82
CA HIS A 469 10.23 37.99 3.85
C HIS A 469 9.18 37.03 4.44
N LEU A 470 9.61 35.94 5.12
CA LEU A 470 8.71 35.02 5.80
C LEU A 470 7.92 35.70 6.92
N ARG A 471 8.56 36.59 7.67
CA ARG A 471 7.88 37.38 8.73
C ARG A 471 6.78 38.26 8.15
N ALA A 472 6.97 38.83 6.97
CA ALA A 472 5.95 39.61 6.27
C ALA A 472 4.82 38.69 5.74
N ALA A 473 5.17 37.56 5.15
CA ALA A 473 4.24 36.59 4.58
C ALA A 473 3.34 35.95 5.66
N TYR A 474 3.85 35.75 6.88
CA TYR A 474 3.13 35.15 8.01
C TYR A 474 2.99 36.13 9.17
N ALA A 475 2.66 37.38 8.87
CA ALA A 475 2.54 38.46 9.85
C ALA A 475 1.36 38.27 10.83
N HIS A 476 0.38 37.46 10.45
CA HIS A 476 -0.87 37.30 11.18
C HIS A 476 -1.07 35.87 11.70
N THR A 477 -1.61 35.78 12.92
CA THR A 477 -2.08 34.53 13.51
C THR A 477 -3.56 34.29 13.19
N TRP A 478 -3.96 33.02 13.21
CA TRP A 478 -5.31 32.59 12.86
C TRP A 478 -5.95 31.89 14.06
N ASP A 479 -7.27 32.06 14.21
CA ASP A 479 -8.03 31.31 15.21
C ASP A 479 -8.11 29.81 14.86
N ALA A 480 -8.69 29.02 15.76
CA ALA A 480 -8.86 27.58 15.57
C ALA A 480 -9.91 27.20 14.50
N GLY A 481 -10.53 28.20 13.89
CA GLY A 481 -11.63 28.03 12.96
C GLY A 481 -12.97 27.73 13.63
N VAL A 482 -13.96 28.58 13.36
CA VAL A 482 -15.32 28.45 13.90
C VAL A 482 -16.19 27.73 12.86
N VAL A 483 -16.86 26.66 13.29
CA VAL A 483 -17.86 25.97 12.46
C VAL A 483 -19.10 26.86 12.39
N THR A 484 -19.34 27.47 11.22
CA THR A 484 -20.49 28.34 10.97
C THR A 484 -21.68 27.57 10.41
N ARG A 485 -21.44 26.41 9.83
CA ARG A 485 -22.46 25.45 9.39
C ARG A 485 -21.99 24.02 9.63
N GLU A 486 -22.73 23.27 10.43
CA GLU A 486 -22.45 21.86 10.66
C GLU A 486 -22.69 21.00 9.42
N PRO A 487 -21.83 20.03 9.12
CA PRO A 487 -22.11 19.08 8.06
C PRO A 487 -23.19 18.09 8.46
N THR A 488 -24.03 17.70 7.50
CA THR A 488 -24.98 16.59 7.64
C THR A 488 -24.54 15.41 6.78
N CYS A 489 -25.26 14.30 6.77
CA CYS A 489 -24.96 13.18 5.88
C CYS A 489 -25.14 13.54 4.39
N THR A 490 -25.94 14.55 4.07
CA THR A 490 -26.30 14.93 2.70
C THR A 490 -25.80 16.32 2.29
N SER A 491 -25.19 17.07 3.21
CA SER A 491 -24.67 18.39 2.92
C SER A 491 -23.36 18.67 3.65
N THR A 492 -22.46 19.36 2.97
CA THR A 492 -21.21 19.86 3.53
C THR A 492 -21.47 20.93 4.61
N GLY A 493 -20.56 21.01 5.57
CA GLY A 493 -20.47 22.09 6.55
C GLY A 493 -19.55 23.21 6.08
N THR A 494 -19.35 24.19 6.95
CA THR A 494 -18.45 25.33 6.69
C THR A 494 -17.73 25.69 8.00
N ARG A 495 -16.42 25.82 7.92
CA ARG A 495 -15.58 26.37 8.98
C ARG A 495 -14.94 27.67 8.47
N VAL A 496 -14.87 28.68 9.32
CA VAL A 496 -14.25 29.97 8.99
C VAL A 496 -13.12 30.21 9.99
N TYR A 497 -11.93 30.42 9.47
CA TYR A 497 -10.75 30.87 10.21
C TYR A 497 -10.68 32.38 10.09
N THR A 498 -10.35 33.06 11.18
CA THR A 498 -10.22 34.53 11.21
C THR A 498 -8.83 34.89 11.72
N SER A 499 -8.13 35.77 11.00
CA SER A 499 -6.85 36.28 11.47
C SER A 499 -7.04 37.40 12.50
N ASP A 500 -5.98 37.70 13.24
CA ASP A 500 -5.92 38.83 14.17
C ASP A 500 -6.09 40.18 13.46
N ALA A 501 -5.85 40.25 12.14
CA ALA A 501 -6.15 41.41 11.28
C ALA A 501 -7.59 41.43 10.75
N GLY A 502 -8.41 40.41 11.03
CA GLY A 502 -9.78 40.30 10.56
C GLY A 502 -9.95 39.71 9.16
N GLU A 503 -8.89 39.19 8.56
CA GLU A 503 -8.98 38.42 7.31
C GLU A 503 -9.67 37.09 7.58
N THR A 504 -10.35 36.53 6.58
CA THR A 504 -11.05 35.25 6.73
C THR A 504 -10.67 34.24 5.67
N MET A 505 -10.56 32.97 6.07
CA MET A 505 -10.46 31.82 5.19
C MET A 505 -11.62 30.87 5.47
N THR A 506 -12.22 30.34 4.41
CA THR A 506 -13.35 29.41 4.53
C THR A 506 -12.94 28.01 4.10
N GLU A 507 -13.21 27.04 4.95
CA GLU A 507 -12.98 25.63 4.72
C GLU A 507 -14.31 24.90 4.56
N THR A 508 -14.42 24.07 3.54
CA THR A 508 -15.55 23.15 3.39
C THR A 508 -15.34 21.94 4.29
N ILE A 509 -16.26 21.72 5.23
CA ILE A 509 -16.31 20.49 6.00
C ILE A 509 -17.09 19.45 5.20
N PRO A 510 -16.52 18.31 4.83
CA PRO A 510 -17.21 17.27 4.09
C PRO A 510 -18.49 16.80 4.78
N ALA A 511 -19.45 16.28 3.99
CA ALA A 511 -20.64 15.66 4.53
C ALA A 511 -20.23 14.46 5.43
N ARG A 512 -20.97 14.27 6.52
CA ARG A 512 -20.72 13.16 7.44
C ARG A 512 -21.02 11.84 6.74
N ALA A 513 -20.19 10.83 6.98
CA ALA A 513 -20.53 9.47 6.58
C ALA A 513 -21.85 9.03 7.24
N HIS A 514 -22.65 8.23 6.53
CA HIS A 514 -23.83 7.64 7.14
C HIS A 514 -23.43 6.71 8.29
N ALA A 515 -24.11 6.82 9.43
CA ALA A 515 -23.96 5.93 10.57
C ALA A 515 -24.98 4.80 10.45
N PRO A 516 -24.60 3.58 10.03
CA PRO A 516 -25.55 2.50 9.84
C PRO A 516 -26.12 2.01 11.17
N GLU A 517 -27.45 2.02 11.27
CA GLU A 517 -28.23 1.37 12.32
C GLU A 517 -28.95 0.17 11.69
N ALA A 518 -28.77 -1.01 12.26
CA ALA A 518 -29.36 -2.23 11.74
C ALA A 518 -30.89 -2.21 11.92
N LEU A 519 -31.60 -2.57 10.86
CA LEU A 519 -33.02 -2.87 10.88
C LEU A 519 -33.15 -4.41 10.98
N PRO A 520 -33.61 -4.96 12.10
CA PRO A 520 -33.62 -6.40 12.30
C PRO A 520 -34.52 -7.09 11.31
N ALA A 521 -34.15 -8.29 10.90
CA ALA A 521 -34.98 -9.16 10.10
C ALA A 521 -36.27 -9.53 10.87
N VAL A 522 -37.37 -9.60 10.16
CA VAL A 522 -38.66 -10.12 10.67
C VAL A 522 -38.95 -11.45 9.98
N ALA A 523 -39.06 -12.52 10.76
CA ALA A 523 -39.31 -13.82 10.20
C ALA A 523 -40.73 -13.88 9.56
N ALA A 524 -40.81 -14.42 8.34
CA ALA A 524 -42.08 -14.68 7.71
C ALA A 524 -42.84 -15.74 8.47
N THR A 525 -44.17 -15.57 8.59
CA THR A 525 -45.08 -16.59 9.12
C THR A 525 -45.84 -17.26 7.97
N CYS A 526 -46.72 -18.18 8.30
CA CYS A 526 -47.57 -18.84 7.31
C CYS A 526 -48.54 -17.89 6.61
N THR A 527 -48.86 -16.76 7.23
CA THR A 527 -49.90 -15.82 6.77
C THR A 527 -49.43 -14.39 6.67
N THR A 528 -48.31 -14.05 7.28
CA THR A 528 -47.71 -12.68 7.22
C THR A 528 -46.35 -12.73 6.59
N PRO A 529 -46.07 -11.84 5.62
CA PRO A 529 -44.70 -11.70 5.07
C PRO A 529 -43.72 -11.32 6.15
N GLY A 530 -42.48 -11.78 6.03
CA GLY A 530 -41.31 -11.31 6.78
C GLY A 530 -40.54 -10.23 6.03
N LEU A 531 -39.47 -9.79 6.65
CA LEU A 531 -38.53 -8.84 6.07
C LEU A 531 -37.08 -9.36 6.28
N THR A 532 -36.23 -9.17 5.30
CA THR A 532 -34.80 -9.40 5.46
C THR A 532 -34.18 -8.37 6.42
N GLU A 533 -32.99 -8.61 6.87
CA GLU A 533 -32.19 -7.59 7.56
C GLU A 533 -31.95 -6.39 6.60
N GLY A 534 -31.97 -5.20 7.14
CA GLY A 534 -31.68 -3.97 6.43
C GLY A 534 -30.90 -3.02 7.30
N SER A 535 -30.61 -1.82 6.80
CA SER A 535 -30.00 -0.77 7.59
C SER A 535 -30.47 0.61 7.17
N ARG A 536 -30.51 1.54 8.12
CA ARG A 536 -30.75 2.96 7.89
C ARG A 536 -29.68 3.80 8.58
N CYS A 537 -29.52 5.01 8.14
CA CYS A 537 -28.63 5.95 8.84
C CYS A 537 -29.28 6.43 10.14
N ALA A 538 -28.61 6.24 11.27
CA ALA A 538 -29.07 6.71 12.58
C ALA A 538 -29.16 8.25 12.67
N LEU A 539 -28.39 8.98 11.82
CA LEU A 539 -28.31 10.44 11.85
C LEU A 539 -29.37 11.14 10.96
N CYS A 540 -29.61 10.63 9.77
CA CYS A 540 -30.51 11.26 8.79
C CYS A 540 -31.73 10.42 8.43
N GLY A 541 -31.80 9.17 8.87
CA GLY A 541 -32.90 8.26 8.60
C GLY A 541 -32.92 7.63 7.20
N GLU A 542 -31.97 7.95 6.34
CA GLU A 542 -31.86 7.39 4.99
C GLU A 542 -31.69 5.89 5.03
N VAL A 543 -32.40 5.15 4.20
CA VAL A 543 -32.30 3.70 4.09
C VAL A 543 -31.04 3.37 3.29
N LEU A 544 -30.06 2.76 3.96
CA LEU A 544 -28.79 2.36 3.37
C LEU A 544 -28.88 0.98 2.71
N THR A 545 -29.58 0.07 3.36
CA THR A 545 -29.92 -1.25 2.83
C THR A 545 -31.41 -1.47 3.04
N ALA A 546 -32.14 -1.53 1.94
CA ALA A 546 -33.59 -1.77 2.01
C ALA A 546 -33.87 -3.19 2.50
N GLN A 547 -34.87 -3.32 3.36
CA GLN A 547 -35.39 -4.63 3.72
C GLN A 547 -36.24 -5.20 2.56
N GLU A 548 -35.98 -6.44 2.17
CA GLU A 548 -36.76 -7.16 1.18
C GLU A 548 -37.87 -7.96 1.84
N THR A 549 -38.99 -8.04 1.16
CA THR A 549 -40.12 -8.81 1.67
C THR A 549 -39.89 -10.30 1.49
N ILE A 550 -39.92 -11.06 2.56
CA ILE A 550 -39.91 -12.53 2.55
C ILE A 550 -41.37 -12.96 2.47
N PRO A 551 -41.85 -13.63 1.39
CA PRO A 551 -43.25 -14.03 1.25
C PRO A 551 -43.73 -14.92 2.39
N ALA A 552 -44.95 -14.70 2.81
CA ALA A 552 -45.62 -15.65 3.73
C ALA A 552 -45.77 -17.01 3.03
N ALA A 553 -45.32 -18.06 3.67
CA ALA A 553 -45.41 -19.41 3.11
C ALA A 553 -45.57 -20.47 4.21
N HIS A 554 -46.36 -21.51 3.90
CA HIS A 554 -46.43 -22.68 4.76
C HIS A 554 -45.21 -23.60 4.50
N ARG A 555 -44.63 -24.12 5.59
CA ARG A 555 -43.58 -25.15 5.55
C ARG A 555 -44.23 -26.53 5.78
N TYR A 556 -44.40 -27.29 4.71
CA TYR A 556 -45.04 -28.62 4.81
C TYR A 556 -43.95 -29.71 4.92
N VAL A 557 -44.07 -30.51 6.01
CA VAL A 557 -43.29 -31.75 6.17
C VAL A 557 -44.29 -32.88 6.33
N ASN A 558 -44.22 -33.91 5.52
CA ASN A 558 -45.19 -35.01 5.48
C ASN A 558 -46.64 -34.53 5.31
N GLY A 559 -46.85 -33.48 4.53
CA GLY A 559 -48.18 -32.95 4.24
C GLY A 559 -48.82 -32.12 5.36
N VAL A 560 -48.02 -31.71 6.36
CA VAL A 560 -48.48 -30.83 7.44
C VAL A 560 -47.51 -29.70 7.65
N CYS A 561 -48.00 -28.48 7.74
CA CYS A 561 -47.16 -27.33 8.02
C CYS A 561 -46.56 -27.42 9.43
N THR A 562 -45.24 -27.35 9.54
CA THR A 562 -44.52 -27.47 10.81
C THR A 562 -44.77 -26.31 11.77
N VAL A 563 -45.24 -25.16 11.27
CA VAL A 563 -45.45 -23.94 12.05
C VAL A 563 -46.89 -23.81 12.54
N CYS A 564 -47.89 -24.02 11.68
CA CYS A 564 -49.29 -23.78 12.02
C CYS A 564 -50.17 -25.04 12.02
N GLY A 565 -49.62 -26.21 11.65
CA GLY A 565 -50.38 -27.47 11.58
C GLY A 565 -51.34 -27.58 10.39
N ALA A 566 -51.41 -26.59 9.53
CA ALA A 566 -52.26 -26.65 8.34
C ALA A 566 -51.78 -27.80 7.43
N ARG A 567 -52.73 -28.54 6.87
CA ARG A 567 -52.42 -29.57 5.87
C ARG A 567 -52.08 -28.92 4.54
N ASP A 568 -51.08 -29.48 3.90
CA ASP A 568 -50.72 -29.11 2.53
C ASP A 568 -51.90 -29.44 1.60
N PRO A 569 -52.48 -28.43 0.94
CA PRO A 569 -53.61 -28.67 0.03
C PRO A 569 -53.25 -29.55 -1.16
N VAL A 570 -51.93 -29.74 -1.45
CA VAL A 570 -51.44 -30.56 -2.56
C VAL A 570 -51.13 -32.00 -2.12
N SER A 571 -50.83 -32.24 -0.86
CA SER A 571 -50.63 -33.60 -0.29
C SER A 571 -51.90 -34.30 0.10
N ALA A 572 -53.02 -33.60 0.14
CA ALA A 572 -54.31 -34.22 0.28
C ALA A 572 -54.66 -35.03 -0.99
N PRO A 573 -55.20 -36.24 -0.87
CA PRO A 573 -55.72 -36.94 -2.03
C PRO A 573 -56.63 -36.00 -2.81
N CYS A 574 -56.41 -35.89 -4.13
CA CYS A 574 -57.23 -35.04 -4.98
C CYS A 574 -58.72 -35.34 -4.68
N PRO A 575 -59.52 -34.32 -4.38
CA PRO A 575 -60.98 -34.57 -4.07
C PRO A 575 -61.76 -35.10 -5.26
N GLY A 576 -61.12 -35.17 -6.43
CA GLY A 576 -61.75 -35.61 -7.67
C GLY A 576 -62.74 -34.57 -8.25
N GLY A 577 -63.22 -34.83 -9.41
CA GLY A 577 -64.26 -34.02 -10.07
C GLY A 577 -63.71 -32.70 -10.64
N LYS A 578 -64.56 -31.68 -10.78
CA LYS A 578 -64.23 -30.40 -11.43
C LYS A 578 -63.22 -29.55 -10.66
N ALA A 579 -62.93 -29.85 -9.42
CA ALA A 579 -61.96 -29.16 -8.61
C ALA A 579 -60.50 -29.63 -8.88
N CYS A 580 -60.34 -30.76 -9.56
CA CYS A 580 -59.01 -31.29 -9.92
C CYS A 580 -58.42 -30.48 -11.06
N PRO A 581 -57.22 -29.85 -10.93
CA PRO A 581 -56.57 -29.10 -12.00
C PRO A 581 -56.40 -29.88 -13.30
N GLY A 582 -56.11 -31.18 -13.20
CA GLY A 582 -56.01 -32.09 -14.34
C GLY A 582 -57.34 -32.57 -14.91
N SER A 583 -58.50 -32.22 -14.32
CA SER A 583 -59.81 -32.72 -14.71
C SER A 583 -60.22 -32.42 -16.15
N ARG A 584 -59.56 -31.48 -16.80
CA ARG A 584 -59.74 -31.17 -18.21
C ARG A 584 -59.15 -32.24 -19.18
N PHE A 585 -58.29 -33.11 -18.70
CA PHE A 585 -57.65 -34.11 -19.48
C PHE A 585 -58.41 -35.43 -19.42
N THR A 586 -58.83 -35.95 -20.55
CA THR A 586 -59.62 -37.17 -20.66
C THR A 586 -58.85 -38.44 -20.33
N ASP A 587 -57.51 -38.33 -20.39
CA ASP A 587 -56.53 -39.41 -20.14
C ASP A 587 -55.85 -39.26 -18.74
N MET A 588 -56.42 -38.42 -17.87
CA MET A 588 -55.91 -38.24 -16.54
C MET A 588 -55.99 -39.57 -15.71
N PRO A 589 -54.86 -40.01 -15.11
CA PRO A 589 -54.89 -41.20 -14.27
C PRO A 589 -55.91 -41.03 -13.12
N PRO A 590 -56.56 -42.11 -12.61
CA PRO A 590 -57.46 -41.99 -11.50
C PRO A 590 -56.77 -41.48 -10.21
N ALA A 591 -57.53 -40.89 -9.28
CA ALA A 591 -56.98 -40.28 -8.06
C ALA A 591 -56.17 -41.24 -7.16
N SER A 592 -56.35 -42.52 -7.31
CA SER A 592 -55.57 -43.56 -6.65
C SER A 592 -54.23 -43.87 -7.33
N ASN A 593 -53.98 -43.31 -8.50
CA ASN A 593 -52.72 -43.51 -9.21
C ASN A 593 -51.61 -42.64 -8.63
N TRP A 594 -50.42 -43.20 -8.49
CA TRP A 594 -49.26 -42.54 -7.95
C TRP A 594 -48.91 -41.21 -8.66
N ALA A 595 -49.21 -41.05 -9.95
CA ALA A 595 -48.87 -39.88 -10.74
C ALA A 595 -49.95 -38.79 -10.69
N HIS A 596 -51.18 -39.11 -10.20
CA HIS A 596 -52.32 -38.18 -10.28
C HIS A 596 -52.01 -36.83 -9.61
N ASN A 597 -51.61 -36.84 -8.34
CA ASN A 597 -51.31 -35.63 -7.59
C ASN A 597 -50.15 -34.83 -8.18
N ALA A 598 -49.14 -35.51 -8.71
CA ALA A 598 -48.02 -34.85 -9.35
C ALA A 598 -48.36 -34.17 -10.69
N ILE A 599 -49.24 -34.79 -11.46
CA ILE A 599 -49.79 -34.17 -12.67
C ILE A 599 -50.63 -32.95 -12.31
N ASP A 600 -51.53 -33.05 -11.34
CA ASP A 600 -52.32 -31.92 -10.85
C ASP A 600 -51.46 -30.77 -10.36
N PHE A 601 -50.43 -31.08 -9.57
CA PHE A 601 -49.45 -30.09 -9.08
C PHE A 601 -48.81 -29.35 -10.24
N THR A 602 -48.22 -30.07 -11.20
CA THR A 602 -47.51 -29.46 -12.29
C THR A 602 -48.40 -28.68 -13.26
N VAL A 603 -49.67 -29.10 -13.40
CA VAL A 603 -50.68 -28.39 -14.19
C VAL A 603 -51.13 -27.10 -13.47
N ALA A 604 -51.41 -27.18 -12.17
CA ALA A 604 -51.76 -26.02 -11.35
C ALA A 604 -50.69 -24.93 -11.37
N HIS A 605 -49.42 -25.33 -11.31
CA HIS A 605 -48.26 -24.44 -11.35
C HIS A 605 -47.81 -24.05 -12.77
N LYS A 606 -48.58 -24.41 -13.81
CA LYS A 606 -48.33 -24.11 -15.22
C LYS A 606 -46.98 -24.65 -15.74
N LEU A 607 -46.37 -25.62 -15.07
CA LEU A 607 -45.15 -26.27 -15.48
C LEU A 607 -45.35 -27.18 -16.68
N PHE A 608 -46.45 -27.92 -16.65
CA PHE A 608 -46.89 -28.76 -17.75
C PHE A 608 -48.17 -28.23 -18.40
N ALA A 609 -48.16 -28.21 -19.72
CA ALA A 609 -49.40 -28.13 -20.50
C ALA A 609 -49.79 -29.53 -20.96
N GLY A 610 -51.05 -29.73 -21.39
CA GLY A 610 -51.42 -30.91 -22.14
C GLY A 610 -50.69 -31.04 -23.44
N THR A 611 -50.70 -32.21 -24.07
CA THR A 611 -50.29 -32.39 -25.46
C THR A 611 -51.37 -31.86 -26.41
N SER A 612 -52.58 -31.74 -25.89
CA SER A 612 -53.69 -30.96 -26.48
C SER A 612 -54.49 -30.31 -25.36
N ASP A 613 -55.55 -29.61 -25.67
CA ASP A 613 -56.47 -29.01 -24.68
C ASP A 613 -57.13 -30.05 -23.75
N THR A 614 -57.25 -31.29 -24.25
CA THR A 614 -58.00 -32.34 -23.53
C THR A 614 -57.18 -33.60 -23.25
N THR A 615 -55.88 -33.65 -23.62
CA THR A 615 -55.03 -34.81 -23.35
C THR A 615 -53.72 -34.39 -22.69
N PHE A 616 -53.26 -35.17 -21.72
CA PHE A 616 -51.99 -35.00 -21.02
C PHE A 616 -50.92 -35.97 -21.49
N GLU A 617 -51.30 -37.17 -21.90
CA GLU A 617 -50.45 -38.28 -22.27
C GLU A 617 -49.43 -38.70 -21.22
N PRO A 618 -49.85 -39.18 -20.02
CA PRO A 618 -48.98 -39.51 -18.91
C PRO A 618 -47.82 -40.44 -19.21
N SER A 619 -48.07 -41.41 -20.13
CA SER A 619 -47.07 -42.43 -20.57
C SER A 619 -46.18 -41.97 -21.71
N ALA A 620 -46.42 -40.81 -22.29
CA ALA A 620 -45.57 -40.30 -23.35
C ALA A 620 -44.16 -40.03 -22.86
N ARG A 621 -43.20 -40.35 -23.69
CA ARG A 621 -41.76 -40.16 -23.37
C ARG A 621 -41.32 -38.71 -23.60
N LEU A 622 -40.50 -38.21 -22.71
CA LEU A 622 -39.99 -36.82 -22.81
C LEU A 622 -38.72 -36.75 -23.67
N THR A 623 -38.67 -35.73 -24.49
CA THR A 623 -37.43 -35.36 -25.16
C THR A 623 -36.59 -34.44 -24.26
N ARG A 624 -35.29 -34.31 -24.56
CA ARG A 624 -34.39 -33.43 -23.88
C ARG A 624 -34.85 -31.97 -23.95
N ALA A 625 -35.37 -31.53 -25.08
CA ALA A 625 -35.91 -30.19 -25.27
C ALA A 625 -37.14 -29.91 -24.37
N MET A 626 -38.01 -30.93 -24.18
CA MET A 626 -39.17 -30.77 -23.31
C MET A 626 -38.82 -30.58 -21.84
N ILE A 627 -37.78 -31.27 -21.34
CA ILE A 627 -37.31 -31.10 -19.97
C ILE A 627 -36.78 -29.66 -19.77
N VAL A 628 -35.94 -29.18 -20.67
CA VAL A 628 -35.34 -27.84 -20.60
C VAL A 628 -36.42 -26.75 -20.71
N MET A 629 -37.44 -26.94 -21.55
CA MET A 629 -38.56 -26.02 -21.69
C MET A 629 -39.36 -25.89 -20.35
N ILE A 630 -39.51 -26.97 -19.61
CA ILE A 630 -40.20 -26.93 -18.31
C ILE A 630 -39.41 -26.13 -17.30
N LEU A 631 -38.10 -26.29 -17.25
CA LEU A 631 -37.20 -25.49 -16.39
C LEU A 631 -37.16 -24.02 -16.81
N TYR A 632 -37.14 -23.72 -18.11
CA TYR A 632 -37.21 -22.39 -18.65
C TYR A 632 -38.49 -21.65 -18.26
N ARG A 633 -39.63 -22.33 -18.32
CA ARG A 633 -40.92 -21.81 -17.83
C ARG A 633 -40.93 -21.57 -16.32
N LEU A 634 -40.32 -22.46 -15.57
CA LEU A 634 -40.17 -22.28 -14.13
C LEU A 634 -39.45 -21.01 -13.77
N GLU A 635 -38.49 -20.58 -14.59
CA GLU A 635 -37.75 -19.31 -14.45
C GLU A 635 -38.44 -18.09 -15.10
N GLY A 636 -39.66 -18.25 -15.59
CA GLY A 636 -40.42 -17.15 -16.20
C GLY A 636 -39.96 -16.78 -17.62
N GLU A 637 -39.34 -17.72 -18.33
CA GLU A 637 -38.87 -17.57 -19.72
C GLU A 637 -37.89 -16.39 -19.91
N PRO A 638 -36.76 -16.38 -19.21
CA PRO A 638 -35.83 -15.25 -19.27
C PRO A 638 -35.25 -15.04 -20.67
N ALA A 639 -34.85 -13.80 -21.00
CA ALA A 639 -34.20 -13.51 -22.26
C ALA A 639 -32.94 -14.39 -22.45
N ALA A 640 -32.80 -14.98 -23.64
CA ALA A 640 -31.75 -15.92 -23.93
C ALA A 640 -31.02 -15.56 -25.23
N ALA A 641 -29.73 -15.81 -25.29
CA ALA A 641 -28.94 -15.77 -26.51
C ALA A 641 -29.27 -16.99 -27.39
N GLU A 642 -28.98 -16.90 -28.68
CA GLU A 642 -29.07 -18.07 -29.59
C GLU A 642 -28.17 -19.20 -29.11
N SER A 643 -28.65 -20.43 -29.29
CA SER A 643 -27.91 -21.62 -28.89
C SER A 643 -26.71 -21.85 -29.82
N ALA A 644 -25.55 -22.17 -29.21
CA ALA A 644 -24.35 -22.56 -29.97
C ALA A 644 -24.39 -24.00 -30.55
N PHE A 645 -25.45 -24.77 -30.24
CA PHE A 645 -25.57 -26.16 -30.75
C PHE A 645 -26.04 -26.18 -32.19
N THR A 646 -25.34 -26.96 -33.04
CA THR A 646 -25.52 -27.02 -34.49
C THR A 646 -26.85 -27.64 -34.94
N ASP A 647 -27.50 -28.41 -34.08
CA ASP A 647 -28.77 -29.11 -34.35
C ASP A 647 -29.99 -28.41 -33.71
N VAL A 648 -29.79 -27.20 -33.13
CA VAL A 648 -30.86 -26.36 -32.61
C VAL A 648 -31.20 -25.29 -33.66
N ARG A 649 -32.34 -25.42 -34.31
CA ARG A 649 -32.80 -24.46 -35.32
C ARG A 649 -33.22 -23.16 -34.67
N SER A 650 -32.75 -22.03 -35.22
CA SER A 650 -33.27 -20.72 -34.87
C SER A 650 -34.78 -20.64 -35.14
N GLY A 651 -35.52 -20.11 -34.17
CA GLY A 651 -36.99 -20.04 -34.26
C GLY A 651 -37.77 -21.32 -33.88
N ALA A 652 -37.07 -22.43 -33.58
CA ALA A 652 -37.77 -23.61 -33.02
C ALA A 652 -38.32 -23.28 -31.62
N TRP A 653 -39.47 -23.90 -31.27
CA TRP A 653 -40.17 -23.66 -30.00
C TRP A 653 -39.27 -23.86 -28.74
N TYR A 654 -38.20 -24.63 -28.86
CA TYR A 654 -37.24 -24.92 -27.80
C TYR A 654 -35.94 -24.10 -27.88
N ALA A 655 -35.76 -23.27 -28.91
CA ALA A 655 -34.49 -22.64 -29.18
C ALA A 655 -34.06 -21.70 -28.03
N GLY A 656 -34.94 -20.83 -27.56
CA GLY A 656 -34.68 -19.92 -26.42
C GLY A 656 -34.39 -20.69 -25.13
N ALA A 657 -35.16 -21.72 -24.85
CA ALA A 657 -34.95 -22.54 -23.66
C ALA A 657 -33.59 -23.25 -23.66
N ILE A 658 -33.16 -23.80 -24.82
CA ILE A 658 -31.85 -24.45 -24.93
C ILE A 658 -30.73 -23.43 -24.87
N GLY A 659 -30.89 -22.26 -25.52
CA GLY A 659 -29.92 -21.16 -25.44
C GLY A 659 -29.68 -20.68 -23.99
N TRP A 660 -30.76 -20.44 -23.26
CA TRP A 660 -30.69 -20.10 -21.84
C TRP A 660 -30.03 -21.18 -20.99
N ALA A 661 -30.46 -22.44 -21.13
CA ALA A 661 -29.95 -23.53 -20.31
C ALA A 661 -28.47 -23.85 -20.60
N ALA A 662 -28.03 -23.66 -21.84
CA ALA A 662 -26.62 -23.79 -22.22
C ALA A 662 -25.78 -22.63 -21.67
N GLY A 663 -26.24 -21.38 -21.81
CA GLY A 663 -25.57 -20.19 -21.28
C GLY A 663 -25.49 -20.18 -19.74
N SER A 664 -26.47 -20.79 -19.08
CA SER A 664 -26.51 -20.96 -17.61
C SER A 664 -25.80 -22.23 -17.12
N GLY A 665 -25.16 -23.01 -17.98
CA GLY A 665 -24.46 -24.24 -17.59
C GLY A 665 -25.37 -25.40 -17.11
N ILE A 666 -26.70 -25.31 -17.34
CA ILE A 666 -27.68 -26.32 -16.91
C ILE A 666 -27.60 -27.55 -17.81
N VAL A 667 -27.33 -27.36 -19.09
CA VAL A 667 -27.23 -28.46 -20.06
C VAL A 667 -25.90 -28.47 -20.79
N ASN A 668 -25.40 -29.68 -21.06
CA ASN A 668 -24.30 -29.95 -21.95
C ASN A 668 -24.84 -30.66 -23.19
N GLY A 669 -24.12 -30.53 -24.31
CA GLY A 669 -24.42 -31.29 -25.50
C GLY A 669 -24.18 -32.80 -25.37
N VAL A 670 -24.57 -33.55 -26.39
CA VAL A 670 -24.33 -35.00 -26.51
C VAL A 670 -23.01 -35.32 -27.19
N GLY A 671 -22.18 -34.32 -27.51
CA GLY A 671 -20.93 -34.42 -28.24
C GLY A 671 -21.06 -33.85 -29.67
N GLY A 672 -19.91 -33.56 -30.30
CA GLY A 672 -19.87 -33.01 -31.67
C GLY A 672 -20.62 -31.68 -31.86
N GLY A 673 -20.75 -30.85 -30.83
CA GLY A 673 -21.46 -29.56 -30.91
C GLY A 673 -22.99 -29.70 -31.02
N ARG A 674 -23.54 -30.83 -30.66
CA ARG A 674 -24.99 -31.14 -30.78
C ARG A 674 -25.65 -31.22 -29.41
N PHE A 675 -26.91 -30.77 -29.29
CA PHE A 675 -27.75 -30.89 -28.10
C PHE A 675 -28.68 -32.12 -28.16
N ASP A 676 -29.09 -32.56 -29.34
CA ASP A 676 -30.10 -33.57 -29.62
C ASP A 676 -31.47 -33.23 -29.04
N PRO A 677 -32.19 -32.18 -29.52
CA PRO A 677 -33.43 -31.68 -28.95
C PRO A 677 -34.55 -32.73 -28.92
N ASN A 678 -34.59 -33.58 -29.93
CA ASN A 678 -35.60 -34.61 -30.10
C ASN A 678 -35.21 -35.97 -29.49
N GLY A 679 -33.96 -36.08 -28.99
CA GLY A 679 -33.51 -37.28 -28.30
C GLY A 679 -34.33 -37.54 -27.03
N LEU A 680 -34.69 -38.75 -26.76
CA LEU A 680 -35.41 -39.15 -25.58
C LEU A 680 -34.48 -39.02 -24.35
N ALA A 681 -34.95 -38.35 -23.30
CA ALA A 681 -34.18 -38.18 -22.10
C ALA A 681 -34.21 -39.40 -21.20
N THR A 682 -33.05 -39.97 -20.88
CA THR A 682 -32.91 -41.04 -19.92
C THR A 682 -33.10 -40.51 -18.49
N ARG A 683 -33.35 -41.42 -17.53
CA ARG A 683 -33.52 -41.05 -16.11
C ARG A 683 -32.22 -40.45 -15.56
N GLU A 684 -31.08 -40.98 -15.89
CA GLU A 684 -29.76 -40.40 -15.48
C GLU A 684 -29.48 -39.04 -16.13
N GLN A 685 -29.88 -38.81 -17.39
CA GLN A 685 -29.79 -37.52 -18.04
C GLN A 685 -30.73 -36.50 -17.38
N THR A 686 -31.93 -36.92 -17.03
CA THR A 686 -32.89 -36.10 -16.28
C THR A 686 -32.34 -35.67 -14.94
N ALA A 687 -31.75 -36.60 -14.17
CA ALA A 687 -31.07 -36.30 -12.91
C ALA A 687 -29.91 -35.33 -13.09
N ALA A 688 -29.08 -35.50 -14.14
CA ALA A 688 -27.97 -34.64 -14.43
C ALA A 688 -28.38 -33.19 -14.79
N ILE A 689 -29.46 -33.02 -15.52
CA ILE A 689 -30.01 -31.71 -15.86
C ILE A 689 -30.53 -31.03 -14.59
N LEU A 690 -31.31 -31.73 -13.76
CA LEU A 690 -31.84 -31.18 -12.51
C LEU A 690 -30.77 -30.86 -11.47
N TYR A 691 -29.71 -31.68 -11.36
CA TYR A 691 -28.58 -31.44 -10.51
C TYR A 691 -27.83 -30.13 -10.88
N ARG A 692 -27.63 -29.89 -12.17
CA ARG A 692 -27.02 -28.64 -12.64
C ARG A 692 -27.94 -27.45 -12.49
N TYR A 693 -29.26 -27.67 -12.66
CA TYR A 693 -30.25 -26.63 -12.41
C TYR A 693 -30.31 -26.25 -10.92
N ALA A 694 -30.27 -27.24 -10.00
CA ALA A 694 -30.17 -26.98 -8.57
C ALA A 694 -28.92 -26.18 -8.20
N ARG A 695 -27.77 -26.52 -8.83
CA ARG A 695 -26.53 -25.74 -8.69
C ARG A 695 -26.70 -24.29 -9.18
N PHE A 696 -27.33 -24.11 -10.33
CA PHE A 696 -27.61 -22.78 -10.89
C PHE A 696 -28.48 -21.94 -9.94
N LYS A 697 -29.43 -22.60 -9.23
CA LYS A 697 -30.26 -21.95 -8.21
C LYS A 697 -29.59 -21.75 -6.85
N GLY A 698 -28.34 -22.19 -6.70
CA GLY A 698 -27.62 -22.10 -5.40
C GLY A 698 -28.19 -23.02 -4.32
N CYS A 699 -28.92 -24.08 -4.73
CA CYS A 699 -29.44 -25.07 -3.77
C CYS A 699 -28.30 -25.93 -3.20
N ASP A 700 -28.52 -26.47 -1.99
CA ASP A 700 -27.62 -27.47 -1.40
C ASP A 700 -27.59 -28.75 -2.25
N LEU A 701 -26.41 -29.28 -2.50
CA LEU A 701 -26.15 -30.47 -3.31
C LEU A 701 -25.52 -31.60 -2.48
N ASP A 702 -25.43 -31.47 -1.18
CA ASP A 702 -24.71 -32.40 -0.29
C ASP A 702 -25.53 -33.65 0.04
N ALA A 703 -26.82 -33.70 -0.35
CA ALA A 703 -27.65 -34.88 -0.14
C ALA A 703 -27.07 -36.10 -0.83
N CYS A 704 -26.74 -37.14 -0.06
CA CYS A 704 -26.15 -38.39 -0.53
C CYS A 704 -27.13 -39.56 -0.30
N GLY A 705 -27.73 -40.07 -1.41
CA GLY A 705 -28.53 -41.28 -1.39
C GLY A 705 -27.68 -42.54 -1.57
N ASP A 706 -28.07 -43.61 -0.89
CA ASP A 706 -27.42 -44.91 -1.07
C ASP A 706 -27.93 -45.63 -2.35
N LEU A 707 -27.11 -45.61 -3.38
CA LEU A 707 -27.42 -46.28 -4.64
C LEU A 707 -27.31 -47.82 -4.53
N SER A 708 -26.59 -48.38 -3.53
CA SER A 708 -26.42 -49.83 -3.36
C SER A 708 -27.74 -50.55 -3.04
N ALA A 709 -28.75 -49.80 -2.59
CA ALA A 709 -30.10 -50.31 -2.40
C ALA A 709 -30.81 -50.72 -3.72
N PHE A 710 -30.26 -50.38 -4.88
CA PHE A 710 -30.85 -50.66 -6.20
C PHE A 710 -30.03 -51.72 -6.92
N ALA A 711 -30.70 -52.74 -7.43
CA ALA A 711 -30.03 -53.90 -8.02
C ALA A 711 -29.25 -53.60 -9.33
N ASP A 712 -29.53 -52.45 -9.93
CA ASP A 712 -28.90 -51.98 -11.18
C ASP A 712 -27.99 -50.75 -10.99
N ALA A 713 -27.59 -50.47 -9.75
CA ALA A 713 -26.73 -49.29 -9.42
C ALA A 713 -25.45 -49.23 -10.28
N GLY A 714 -24.88 -50.40 -10.60
CA GLY A 714 -23.66 -50.48 -11.43
C GLY A 714 -23.87 -50.12 -12.91
N SER A 715 -25.09 -49.88 -13.36
CA SER A 715 -25.42 -49.44 -14.75
C SER A 715 -25.51 -47.92 -14.88
N VAL A 716 -25.33 -47.16 -13.77
CA VAL A 716 -25.25 -45.68 -13.81
C VAL A 716 -23.97 -45.23 -14.48
N SER A 717 -24.11 -44.39 -15.49
CA SER A 717 -22.97 -43.83 -16.21
C SER A 717 -22.13 -42.94 -15.33
N ALA A 718 -20.77 -42.88 -15.56
CA ALA A 718 -19.85 -42.09 -14.73
C ALA A 718 -20.24 -40.60 -14.60
N PHE A 719 -20.76 -39.96 -15.67
CA PHE A 719 -21.20 -38.57 -15.63
C PHE A 719 -22.44 -38.34 -14.78
N ALA A 720 -23.20 -39.35 -14.54
CA ALA A 720 -24.48 -39.28 -13.81
C ALA A 720 -24.41 -39.82 -12.38
N LEU A 721 -23.23 -40.32 -11.94
CA LEU A 721 -23.09 -40.91 -10.60
C LEU A 721 -23.46 -39.92 -9.49
N ALA A 722 -22.82 -38.75 -9.44
CA ALA A 722 -23.13 -37.71 -8.46
C ALA A 722 -24.56 -37.17 -8.60
N PRO A 723 -25.07 -36.85 -9.81
CA PRO A 723 -26.47 -36.46 -9.99
C PRO A 723 -27.47 -37.49 -9.51
N MET A 724 -27.26 -38.78 -9.75
CA MET A 724 -28.15 -39.83 -9.31
C MET A 724 -28.11 -40.06 -7.79
N THR A 725 -26.91 -40.01 -7.20
CA THR A 725 -26.70 -40.05 -5.74
C THR A 725 -27.47 -38.91 -5.06
N TRP A 726 -27.33 -37.70 -5.57
CA TRP A 726 -28.07 -36.54 -5.10
C TRP A 726 -29.60 -36.70 -5.28
N ALA A 727 -30.03 -37.08 -6.49
CA ALA A 727 -31.46 -37.22 -6.78
C ALA A 727 -32.18 -38.33 -5.91
N VAL A 728 -31.43 -39.37 -5.54
CA VAL A 728 -31.91 -40.38 -4.57
C VAL A 728 -31.90 -39.81 -3.15
N GLY A 729 -30.84 -39.09 -2.75
CA GLY A 729 -30.78 -38.41 -1.44
C GLY A 729 -31.93 -37.44 -1.22
N GLU A 730 -32.20 -36.61 -2.23
CA GLU A 730 -33.37 -35.68 -2.23
C GLU A 730 -34.72 -36.34 -2.47
N ARG A 731 -34.74 -37.67 -2.58
CA ARG A 731 -35.96 -38.46 -2.83
C ARG A 731 -36.70 -38.08 -4.11
N LEU A 732 -36.01 -37.46 -5.06
CA LEU A 732 -36.55 -37.14 -6.39
C LEU A 732 -36.79 -38.43 -7.19
N ILE A 733 -35.86 -39.35 -7.09
CA ILE A 733 -35.91 -40.68 -7.71
C ILE A 733 -35.92 -41.75 -6.62
N SER A 734 -36.95 -42.56 -6.60
CA SER A 734 -37.12 -43.65 -5.61
C SER A 734 -37.06 -45.05 -6.23
N GLY A 735 -36.65 -45.13 -7.49
CA GLY A 735 -36.61 -46.39 -8.26
C GLY A 735 -37.97 -46.86 -8.80
N ASN A 736 -37.93 -47.85 -9.66
CA ASN A 736 -39.09 -48.52 -10.26
C ASN A 736 -39.13 -49.98 -9.80
N ALA A 737 -40.29 -50.49 -9.48
CA ALA A 737 -40.47 -51.92 -9.19
C ALA A 737 -40.61 -52.67 -10.53
N ILE A 738 -39.59 -53.42 -10.92
CA ILE A 738 -39.57 -54.21 -12.12
C ILE A 738 -39.14 -55.64 -11.76
N GLY A 739 -40.01 -56.61 -12.07
CA GLY A 739 -39.72 -58.02 -11.80
C GLY A 739 -39.45 -58.36 -10.34
N GLY A 740 -40.12 -57.65 -9.41
CA GLY A 740 -40.00 -57.86 -7.94
C GLY A 740 -38.72 -57.26 -7.33
N ARG A 741 -37.95 -56.49 -8.08
CA ARG A 741 -36.75 -55.73 -7.60
C ARG A 741 -36.97 -54.25 -7.78
N THR A 742 -36.38 -53.45 -6.94
CA THR A 742 -36.31 -51.98 -7.11
C THR A 742 -35.09 -51.63 -7.95
N LEU A 743 -35.30 -51.00 -9.09
CA LEU A 743 -34.26 -50.62 -10.08
C LEU A 743 -34.24 -49.09 -10.21
N LEU A 744 -33.06 -48.51 -10.35
CA LEU A 744 -32.91 -47.10 -10.74
C LEU A 744 -33.32 -46.89 -12.21
N ASP A 745 -33.10 -47.88 -13.03
CA ASP A 745 -33.34 -47.85 -14.49
C ASP A 745 -32.69 -46.61 -15.16
N PRO A 746 -31.37 -46.38 -14.98
CA PRO A 746 -30.74 -45.12 -15.34
C PRO A 746 -30.79 -44.86 -16.86
N GLN A 747 -30.76 -45.87 -17.67
CA GLN A 747 -30.89 -45.81 -19.13
C GLN A 747 -32.37 -45.82 -19.62
N GLY A 748 -33.29 -46.04 -18.70
CA GLY A 748 -34.74 -46.00 -19.02
C GLY A 748 -35.17 -44.57 -19.37
N VAL A 749 -36.08 -44.45 -20.32
CA VAL A 749 -36.58 -43.15 -20.77
C VAL A 749 -37.61 -42.61 -19.81
N THR A 750 -37.47 -41.33 -19.42
CA THR A 750 -38.39 -40.65 -18.51
C THR A 750 -39.74 -40.36 -19.21
N THR A 751 -40.83 -40.77 -18.59
CA THR A 751 -42.19 -40.43 -19.06
C THR A 751 -42.67 -39.08 -18.47
N ARG A 752 -43.72 -38.50 -19.09
CA ARG A 752 -44.34 -37.26 -18.58
C ARG A 752 -44.82 -37.36 -17.13
N ALA A 753 -45.46 -38.45 -16.77
CA ALA A 753 -45.92 -38.72 -15.40
C ALA A 753 -44.77 -38.85 -14.40
N GLN A 754 -43.68 -39.53 -14.80
CA GLN A 754 -42.48 -39.65 -13.99
C GLN A 754 -41.80 -38.28 -13.75
N PHE A 755 -41.68 -37.48 -14.83
CA PHE A 755 -41.08 -36.16 -14.68
C PHE A 755 -41.96 -35.19 -13.91
N ALA A 756 -43.29 -35.23 -14.05
CA ALA A 756 -44.21 -34.48 -13.20
C ALA A 756 -43.99 -34.81 -11.72
N THR A 757 -43.79 -36.09 -11.38
CA THR A 757 -43.46 -36.52 -10.02
C THR A 757 -42.10 -36.02 -9.54
N ILE A 758 -41.11 -36.09 -10.37
CA ILE A 758 -39.77 -35.57 -10.06
C ILE A 758 -39.82 -34.06 -9.84
N MET A 759 -40.52 -33.32 -10.71
CA MET A 759 -40.65 -31.84 -10.58
C MET A 759 -41.41 -31.42 -9.34
N MET A 760 -42.52 -32.11 -9.02
CA MET A 760 -43.24 -31.85 -7.78
C MET A 760 -42.32 -32.05 -6.57
N ARG A 761 -41.61 -33.15 -6.50
CA ARG A 761 -40.64 -33.45 -5.43
C ARG A 761 -39.47 -32.45 -5.40
N TYR A 762 -38.95 -32.06 -6.55
CA TYR A 762 -37.90 -31.05 -6.65
C TYR A 762 -38.32 -29.73 -6.03
N ILE A 763 -39.51 -29.23 -6.38
CA ILE A 763 -40.02 -27.98 -5.83
C ILE A 763 -40.25 -28.09 -4.33
N LEU A 764 -40.78 -29.19 -3.84
CA LEU A 764 -41.11 -29.39 -2.44
C LEU A 764 -39.91 -29.71 -1.55
N ASN A 765 -38.89 -30.43 -2.06
CA ASN A 765 -37.77 -30.92 -1.26
C ASN A 765 -36.51 -30.09 -1.43
N VAL A 766 -36.28 -29.49 -2.63
CA VAL A 766 -35.02 -28.83 -2.97
C VAL A 766 -35.18 -27.32 -3.02
N VAL A 767 -36.17 -26.80 -3.71
CA VAL A 767 -36.41 -25.35 -3.84
C VAL A 767 -36.95 -24.71 -2.57
N GLN A 768 -37.69 -25.50 -1.79
CA GLN A 768 -38.23 -25.08 -0.49
C GLN A 768 -37.69 -26.01 0.62
N PRO A 769 -36.35 -26.11 0.81
CA PRO A 769 -35.83 -27.00 1.83
C PRO A 769 -36.23 -26.51 3.21
N VAL A 770 -36.60 -27.45 4.05
CA VAL A 770 -36.75 -27.25 5.49
C VAL A 770 -35.35 -27.15 6.06
N PRO A 771 -34.88 -26.06 6.72
CA PRO A 771 -33.68 -26.12 7.52
C PRO A 771 -33.87 -27.21 8.59
N GLU A 772 -32.89 -28.10 8.71
CA GLU A 772 -32.82 -29.02 9.84
C GLU A 772 -32.71 -28.21 11.15
N PRO A 773 -33.27 -28.76 12.25
CA PRO A 773 -33.41 -28.05 13.53
C PRO A 773 -32.07 -27.70 14.19
#